data_cad90bc3abb362529cb7309161a323a0
#
_entry.id   cad90bc3abb362529cb7309161a323a0
#
_cell.length_a   1.000
_cell.length_b   1.000
_cell.length_c   1.000
_cell.angle_alpha   90.00
_cell.angle_beta   90.00
_cell.angle_gamma   90.00
#
_symmetry.space_group_name_H-M   'P 1'
#
loop_
_entity.id
_entity.type
_entity.pdbx_description
1 polymer ?
#
loop_
_entity_poly.entity_id
_entity_poly.type
_entity_poly.pdbx_seq_one_letter_code
_entity_poly.pdbx_strand_id
1 'polypeptide(L)'
;MTAERSLFHRLFRFQILALLFLGYLLLSPLAQASVSPVKSPNDPNEYRYLELDNGLRVVLASDPAADKAAASMNVAVGSGNDPKDREGLAHFLEHMLFLGTEKYPDPGEYQQFIRSHGGSHNAFTAFADTNYFFDVEGEFLEPALDRFAQQFSHPLFTAELVNRERNAVHSEYSAKLKEDGRRLLSVRKAAGNPDHAFSQFAVGNLSTLENTDDNPLRPDLIQFWEQNYSANIMTLAVYGPQPLEELETMVRERFSAIANRNLTAKTHPEPLYDLEQLPEKVTAQTLKDSRNMTLSFPIPSQRDNYQTKPASYVANLLGHEGHGSLFDVLKRAGLVESLSAGLGMDTGEHATLDLSMSLTREGLARQDDILALSFRYIDKVRNKGVSENRFDEMKQLAVIDFRFRERSEPMREAMRLSSLLRDYPPRDILSAPWLMERYAPEQYQAILDRLTPDNLMVWVSAPAQPEGTLLFTNWYETPWQREPLTVPETTDNQLAAQLALPAANPFVPENLDLVAGNTMEHPVKLGELDGLDIWYARDTRFNTPKANVFISLRTPAARASARSEVLSQLLVDAINTNLNAWAYSASLAGLDYSVYPHLRGITIRVGGYNDKLHKLVNRILLEFSDPQFTTQRFNIARQRLMDGLENKAKDRPVQQTSEFIQTALIDGTYPVADKLAAAREVTLDELKAFGRELVRQTDPVMLAHGNLTEASALNLARQVKAMVLDGRERTTVERSNIRQLPEGQTRAVLYVAHQDTGYTLYLQGNDTSYEERARFRLLAQIVSSPFYEEIRTTRQLGYIVYATAFEMLETPALGLVVQSPEADAQAIDQAVQAFSADFEGQLAELD
;
A
#
# COMPACT_ATOMS: atom_id res chain seq x y z
N MET A 1 -4.08 -18.42 88.31
CA MET A 1 -5.20 -18.51 87.31
C MET A 1 -5.56 -17.17 86.59
N THR A 2 -4.89 -16.06 86.83
CA THR A 2 -5.21 -14.76 86.20
C THR A 2 -4.18 -14.31 85.18
N ALA A 3 -2.99 -14.93 85.07
CA ALA A 3 -1.97 -14.56 84.10
C ALA A 3 -2.14 -15.33 82.76
N GLU A 4 -2.65 -16.55 82.78
CA GLU A 4 -2.83 -17.35 81.53
C GLU A 4 -4.02 -16.91 80.67
N ARG A 5 -5.08 -16.33 81.26
CA ARG A 5 -6.22 -15.77 80.50
C ARG A 5 -5.84 -14.50 79.77
N SER A 6 -4.87 -13.71 80.20
CA SER A 6 -4.42 -12.49 79.51
C SER A 6 -3.56 -12.81 78.27
N LEU A 7 -2.79 -13.88 78.32
CA LEU A 7 -1.94 -14.33 77.17
C LEU A 7 -2.78 -14.94 76.08
N PHE A 8 -3.81 -15.72 76.45
CA PHE A 8 -4.73 -16.33 75.46
C PHE A 8 -5.54 -15.31 74.70
N HIS A 9 -6.00 -14.22 75.33
CA HIS A 9 -6.73 -13.13 74.73
C HIS A 9 -5.85 -12.25 73.81
N ARG A 10 -4.57 -12.13 74.11
CA ARG A 10 -3.61 -11.41 73.25
C ARG A 10 -3.24 -12.23 71.99
N LEU A 11 -3.02 -13.54 72.14
CA LEU A 11 -2.74 -14.44 71.02
C LEU A 11 -3.96 -14.58 70.09
N PHE A 12 -5.17 -14.66 70.67
CA PHE A 12 -6.41 -14.74 69.86
C PHE A 12 -6.69 -13.46 69.06
N ARG A 13 -6.41 -12.29 69.64
CA ARG A 13 -6.50 -10.99 68.96
C ARG A 13 -5.43 -10.85 67.85
N PHE A 14 -4.24 -11.36 68.07
CA PHE A 14 -3.19 -11.38 67.08
C PHE A 14 -3.51 -12.31 65.91
N GLN A 15 -4.13 -13.44 66.14
CA GLN A 15 -4.57 -14.37 65.07
C GLN A 15 -5.75 -13.78 64.27
N ILE A 16 -6.68 -13.10 64.89
CA ILE A 16 -7.79 -12.44 64.21
C ILE A 16 -7.26 -11.23 63.36
N LEU A 17 -6.31 -10.47 63.89
CA LEU A 17 -5.69 -9.36 63.14
C LEU A 17 -4.81 -9.91 61.97
N ALA A 18 -4.13 -11.04 62.17
CA ALA A 18 -3.37 -11.66 61.06
C ALA A 18 -4.27 -12.28 59.98
N LEU A 19 -5.41 -12.85 60.36
CA LEU A 19 -6.46 -13.35 59.46
C LEU A 19 -7.16 -12.22 58.70
N LEU A 20 -7.42 -11.07 59.36
CA LEU A 20 -7.95 -9.89 58.70
C LEU A 20 -6.96 -9.21 57.76
N PHE A 21 -5.68 -9.23 58.12
CA PHE A 21 -4.59 -8.74 57.25
C PHE A 21 -4.33 -9.68 56.03
N LEU A 22 -4.42 -11.00 56.25
CA LEU A 22 -4.38 -11.99 55.16
C LEU A 22 -5.60 -11.90 54.26
N GLY A 23 -6.81 -11.65 54.82
CA GLY A 23 -8.05 -11.41 54.07
C GLY A 23 -8.01 -10.11 53.27
N TYR A 24 -7.35 -9.05 53.79
CA TYR A 24 -7.14 -7.79 53.05
C TYR A 24 -6.10 -7.92 51.92
N LEU A 25 -5.10 -8.80 52.08
CA LEU A 25 -4.12 -9.15 51.02
C LEU A 25 -4.74 -10.05 49.94
N LEU A 26 -5.80 -10.85 50.29
CA LEU A 26 -6.51 -11.69 49.33
C LEU A 26 -7.66 -10.95 48.60
N LEU A 27 -8.05 -9.76 49.06
CA LEU A 27 -9.08 -8.89 48.50
C LEU A 27 -8.50 -7.66 47.81
N SER A 28 -7.15 -7.49 47.80
CA SER A 28 -6.56 -6.55 46.85
C SER A 28 -6.87 -7.07 45.45
N PRO A 29 -7.59 -6.31 44.58
CA PRO A 29 -7.67 -6.70 43.21
C PRO A 29 -6.19 -6.86 42.74
N LEU A 30 -5.87 -8.03 42.25
CA LEU A 30 -4.62 -8.24 41.50
C LEU A 30 -4.66 -7.10 40.46
N ALA A 31 -3.89 -6.05 40.71
CA ALA A 31 -3.62 -5.06 39.69
C ALA A 31 -3.03 -5.88 38.54
N GLN A 32 -3.85 -6.18 37.53
CA GLN A 32 -3.34 -6.74 36.32
C GLN A 32 -2.20 -5.82 35.92
N ALA A 33 -0.98 -6.31 36.02
CA ALA A 33 0.17 -5.56 35.58
C ALA A 33 -0.12 -5.16 34.12
N SER A 34 -0.31 -3.87 33.91
CA SER A 34 -0.60 -3.33 32.58
C SER A 34 0.53 -3.77 31.65
N VAL A 35 0.22 -4.65 30.72
CA VAL A 35 1.19 -5.10 29.72
C VAL A 35 1.47 -3.89 28.84
N SER A 36 2.68 -3.31 28.99
CA SER A 36 3.11 -2.24 28.07
C SER A 36 3.73 -2.87 26.83
N PRO A 37 3.30 -2.46 25.62
CA PRO A 37 3.92 -2.90 24.39
C PRO A 37 5.42 -2.57 24.32
N VAL A 38 6.22 -3.46 23.76
CA VAL A 38 7.66 -3.22 23.52
C VAL A 38 7.81 -2.24 22.38
N LYS A 39 8.20 -1.00 22.67
CA LYS A 39 8.38 0.05 21.68
C LYS A 39 9.84 0.24 21.29
N SER A 40 10.07 0.88 20.13
CA SER A 40 11.41 1.32 19.71
C SER A 40 11.98 2.32 20.72
N PRO A 41 13.30 2.28 21.00
CA PRO A 41 13.96 3.31 21.84
C PRO A 41 13.82 4.74 21.29
N ASN A 42 13.58 4.90 19.98
CA ASN A 42 13.38 6.19 19.32
C ASN A 42 11.91 6.61 19.23
N ASP A 43 10.99 5.78 19.68
CA ASP A 43 9.56 6.10 19.67
C ASP A 43 9.21 6.96 20.90
N PRO A 44 8.86 8.25 20.73
CA PRO A 44 8.50 9.12 21.83
C PRO A 44 7.10 8.87 22.39
N ASN A 45 6.25 8.16 21.65
CA ASN A 45 4.84 7.97 22.00
C ASN A 45 4.71 7.09 23.25
N GLU A 46 3.64 7.31 24.00
CA GLU A 46 3.27 6.44 25.11
C GLU A 46 2.14 5.49 24.68
N TYR A 47 2.18 4.27 25.19
CA TYR A 47 1.23 3.22 24.84
C TYR A 47 0.66 2.56 26.07
N ARG A 48 -0.63 2.20 26.01
CA ARG A 48 -1.33 1.43 27.03
C ARG A 48 -2.22 0.39 26.39
N TYR A 49 -2.08 -0.86 26.81
CA TYR A 49 -3.05 -1.90 26.52
C TYR A 49 -4.04 -1.99 27.67
N LEU A 50 -5.30 -2.16 27.35
CA LEU A 50 -6.38 -2.47 28.31
C LEU A 50 -7.43 -3.39 27.67
N GLU A 51 -8.15 -4.09 28.51
CA GLU A 51 -9.32 -4.87 28.15
C GLU A 51 -10.50 -4.30 28.91
N LEU A 52 -11.59 -4.02 28.23
CA LEU A 52 -12.81 -3.53 28.85
C LEU A 52 -13.61 -4.67 29.46
N ASP A 53 -14.54 -4.36 30.37
CA ASP A 53 -15.37 -5.36 31.05
C ASP A 53 -16.23 -6.19 30.07
N ASN A 54 -16.53 -5.63 28.88
CA ASN A 54 -17.20 -6.33 27.80
C ASN A 54 -16.25 -7.19 26.93
N GLY A 55 -14.98 -7.31 27.29
CA GLY A 55 -13.97 -8.10 26.58
C GLY A 55 -13.38 -7.44 25.34
N LEU A 56 -13.70 -6.17 25.05
CA LEU A 56 -13.07 -5.41 23.99
C LEU A 56 -11.61 -5.14 24.34
N ARG A 57 -10.68 -5.59 23.48
CA ARG A 57 -9.25 -5.34 23.62
C ARG A 57 -8.87 -4.01 22.99
N VAL A 58 -8.15 -3.17 23.73
CA VAL A 58 -7.85 -1.80 23.32
C VAL A 58 -6.36 -1.52 23.42
N VAL A 59 -5.81 -0.80 22.45
CA VAL A 59 -4.51 -0.14 22.54
C VAL A 59 -4.68 1.37 22.39
N LEU A 60 -4.14 2.11 23.34
CA LEU A 60 -4.09 3.57 23.33
C LEU A 60 -2.68 4.00 22.96
N ALA A 61 -2.56 5.03 22.11
CA ALA A 61 -1.31 5.66 21.74
C ALA A 61 -1.43 7.18 21.93
N SER A 62 -0.60 7.73 22.81
CA SER A 62 -0.50 9.16 23.08
C SER A 62 0.73 9.74 22.37
N ASP A 63 0.50 10.67 21.45
CA ASP A 63 1.53 11.42 20.72
C ASP A 63 1.25 12.93 20.85
N PRO A 64 1.83 13.62 21.83
CA PRO A 64 1.59 15.05 22.04
C PRO A 64 1.97 15.94 20.86
N ALA A 65 2.70 15.41 19.87
CA ALA A 65 3.09 16.14 18.67
C ALA A 65 2.18 15.85 17.46
N ALA A 66 1.11 15.08 17.65
CA ALA A 66 0.16 14.78 16.57
C ALA A 66 -0.81 15.95 16.36
N ASP A 67 -0.95 16.38 15.12
CA ASP A 67 -1.95 17.41 14.72
C ASP A 67 -3.36 16.82 14.66
N LYS A 68 -3.47 15.53 14.39
CA LYS A 68 -4.72 14.80 14.28
C LYS A 68 -4.80 13.64 15.28
N ALA A 69 -6.01 13.25 15.59
CA ALA A 69 -6.31 12.03 16.30
C ALA A 69 -7.02 11.03 15.38
N ALA A 70 -6.99 9.75 15.72
CA ALA A 70 -7.58 8.68 14.92
C ALA A 70 -8.08 7.53 15.79
N ALA A 71 -9.05 6.79 15.29
CA ALA A 71 -9.43 5.51 15.87
C ALA A 71 -9.66 4.46 14.76
N SER A 72 -9.41 3.20 15.14
CA SER A 72 -9.66 2.06 14.27
C SER A 72 -10.21 0.89 15.07
N MET A 73 -11.33 0.34 14.60
CA MET A 73 -11.96 -0.87 15.12
C MET A 73 -11.78 -2.00 14.11
N ASN A 74 -11.04 -3.04 14.48
CA ASN A 74 -10.96 -4.28 13.72
C ASN A 74 -11.91 -5.31 14.33
N VAL A 75 -12.79 -5.86 13.53
CA VAL A 75 -13.74 -6.91 13.89
C VAL A 75 -13.28 -8.20 13.21
N ALA A 76 -13.11 -9.29 13.96
CA ALA A 76 -12.67 -10.59 13.40
C ALA A 76 -13.80 -11.30 12.63
N VAL A 77 -14.45 -10.57 11.72
CA VAL A 77 -15.54 -11.00 10.84
C VAL A 77 -15.31 -10.38 9.47
N GLY A 78 -15.27 -11.19 8.44
CA GLY A 78 -15.08 -10.74 7.06
C GLY A 78 -15.93 -11.55 6.09
N SER A 79 -15.57 -11.50 4.81
CA SER A 79 -16.32 -12.22 3.77
C SER A 79 -16.33 -13.75 3.93
N GLY A 80 -15.40 -14.32 4.70
CA GLY A 80 -15.40 -15.72 5.08
C GLY A 80 -16.54 -16.11 6.03
N ASN A 81 -17.24 -15.13 6.58
CA ASN A 81 -18.42 -15.32 7.43
C ASN A 81 -19.73 -15.29 6.65
N ASP A 82 -19.72 -14.85 5.39
CA ASP A 82 -20.92 -14.73 4.59
C ASP A 82 -21.70 -16.06 4.53
N PRO A 83 -23.04 -16.04 4.66
CA PRO A 83 -23.87 -17.17 4.31
C PRO A 83 -23.74 -17.49 2.81
N LYS A 84 -23.75 -18.78 2.44
CA LYS A 84 -23.60 -19.21 1.02
C LYS A 84 -24.70 -18.65 0.10
N ASP A 85 -25.86 -18.35 0.64
CA ASP A 85 -27.03 -17.78 -0.06
C ASP A 85 -27.09 -16.24 0.01
N ARG A 86 -26.12 -15.60 0.70
CA ARG A 86 -25.99 -14.14 0.85
C ARG A 86 -24.56 -13.67 0.70
N GLU A 87 -23.91 -14.05 -0.38
CA GLU A 87 -22.53 -13.64 -0.66
C GLU A 87 -22.39 -12.11 -0.76
N GLY A 88 -21.43 -11.54 -0.03
CA GLY A 88 -21.18 -10.10 0.08
C GLY A 88 -21.93 -9.43 1.23
N LEU A 89 -22.57 -10.20 2.14
CA LEU A 89 -23.33 -9.65 3.25
C LEU A 89 -22.42 -8.91 4.27
N ALA A 90 -21.21 -9.40 4.52
CA ALA A 90 -20.24 -8.73 5.39
C ALA A 90 -19.83 -7.35 4.82
N HIS A 91 -19.61 -7.25 3.53
CA HIS A 91 -19.32 -6.00 2.85
C HIS A 91 -20.53 -5.05 2.85
N PHE A 92 -21.72 -5.60 2.67
CA PHE A 92 -22.95 -4.82 2.77
C PHE A 92 -23.19 -4.29 4.20
N LEU A 93 -22.87 -5.09 5.24
CA LEU A 93 -22.91 -4.64 6.63
C LEU A 93 -21.92 -3.50 6.88
N GLU A 94 -20.73 -3.56 6.29
CA GLU A 94 -19.74 -2.48 6.36
C GLU A 94 -20.36 -1.14 5.92
N HIS A 95 -21.04 -1.11 4.76
CA HIS A 95 -21.75 0.08 4.26
C HIS A 95 -22.84 0.57 5.19
N MET A 96 -23.66 -0.37 5.69
CA MET A 96 -24.85 -0.03 6.47
C MET A 96 -24.54 0.51 7.87
N LEU A 97 -23.37 0.18 8.44
CA LEU A 97 -22.96 0.67 9.76
C LEU A 97 -22.67 2.17 9.79
N PHE A 98 -22.37 2.78 8.65
CA PHE A 98 -22.15 4.23 8.55
C PHE A 98 -23.45 5.05 8.50
N LEU A 99 -24.61 4.41 8.32
CA LEU A 99 -25.86 5.06 7.91
C LEU A 99 -26.85 5.29 9.04
N GLY A 100 -26.37 5.88 10.11
CA GLY A 100 -27.20 6.29 11.24
C GLY A 100 -27.24 5.30 12.39
N THR A 101 -27.32 5.85 13.56
CA THR A 101 -27.37 5.15 14.85
C THR A 101 -28.52 5.71 15.69
N GLU A 102 -28.92 5.04 16.79
CA GLU A 102 -29.98 5.54 17.64
C GLU A 102 -29.74 6.97 18.15
N LYS A 103 -28.49 7.29 18.50
CA LYS A 103 -28.10 8.62 18.98
C LYS A 103 -27.96 9.65 17.86
N TYR A 104 -27.53 9.22 16.68
CA TYR A 104 -27.27 10.04 15.50
C TYR A 104 -28.02 9.45 14.30
N PRO A 105 -29.34 9.68 14.18
CA PRO A 105 -30.18 8.98 13.21
C PRO A 105 -30.04 9.47 11.75
N ASP A 106 -29.47 10.65 11.51
CA ASP A 106 -29.23 11.14 10.16
C ASP A 106 -28.14 10.31 9.47
N PRO A 107 -28.41 9.71 8.31
CA PRO A 107 -27.44 8.87 7.59
C PRO A 107 -26.16 9.61 7.16
N GLY A 108 -26.22 10.93 6.97
CA GLY A 108 -25.08 11.74 6.55
C GLY A 108 -24.26 12.34 7.70
N GLU A 109 -24.77 12.30 8.91
CA GLU A 109 -24.24 13.04 10.06
C GLU A 109 -22.81 12.66 10.42
N TYR A 110 -22.51 11.37 10.50
CA TYR A 110 -21.15 10.89 10.81
C TYR A 110 -20.14 11.39 9.79
N GLN A 111 -20.44 11.21 8.52
CA GLN A 111 -19.57 11.65 7.44
C GLN A 111 -19.38 13.17 7.44
N GLN A 112 -20.46 13.91 7.64
CA GLN A 112 -20.43 15.37 7.71
C GLN A 112 -19.61 15.83 8.91
N PHE A 113 -19.79 15.22 10.09
CA PHE A 113 -19.04 15.56 11.30
C PHE A 113 -17.53 15.37 11.05
N ILE A 114 -17.10 14.20 10.61
CA ILE A 114 -15.68 13.90 10.36
C ILE A 114 -15.07 14.89 9.36
N ARG A 115 -15.75 15.15 8.25
CA ARG A 115 -15.23 16.06 7.21
C ARG A 115 -15.19 17.51 7.65
N SER A 116 -16.18 18.00 8.37
CA SER A 116 -16.20 19.38 8.85
C SER A 116 -15.13 19.68 9.90
N HIS A 117 -14.55 18.64 10.52
CA HIS A 117 -13.45 18.76 11.49
C HIS A 117 -12.13 18.23 10.94
N GLY A 118 -11.87 18.47 9.65
CA GLY A 118 -10.60 18.19 8.98
C GLY A 118 -10.26 16.71 8.81
N GLY A 119 -11.23 15.81 9.01
CA GLY A 119 -11.02 14.38 9.02
C GLY A 119 -11.44 13.63 7.75
N SER A 120 -11.15 12.35 7.78
CA SER A 120 -11.60 11.36 6.81
C SER A 120 -11.97 10.06 7.51
N HIS A 121 -12.82 9.26 6.88
CA HIS A 121 -13.19 7.94 7.37
C HIS A 121 -13.26 6.95 6.21
N ASN A 122 -13.10 5.69 6.52
CA ASN A 122 -13.32 4.61 5.57
C ASN A 122 -13.43 3.28 6.33
N ALA A 123 -13.68 2.20 5.60
CA ALA A 123 -13.57 0.84 6.08
C ALA A 123 -13.12 -0.09 4.95
N PHE A 124 -12.81 -1.32 5.28
CA PHE A 124 -12.61 -2.40 4.32
C PHE A 124 -13.05 -3.73 4.90
N THR A 125 -13.60 -4.59 4.07
CA THR A 125 -13.92 -5.99 4.39
C THR A 125 -12.92 -6.91 3.69
N ALA A 126 -12.10 -7.61 4.50
CA ALA A 126 -11.20 -8.65 4.06
C ALA A 126 -11.85 -10.04 4.20
N PHE A 127 -11.08 -11.11 4.02
CA PHE A 127 -11.58 -12.48 4.19
C PHE A 127 -11.94 -12.80 5.65
N ALA A 128 -11.08 -12.43 6.60
CA ALA A 128 -11.20 -12.81 8.01
C ALA A 128 -11.52 -11.64 8.95
N ASP A 129 -11.58 -10.43 8.45
CA ASP A 129 -11.84 -9.23 9.26
C ASP A 129 -12.46 -8.09 8.47
N THR A 130 -13.14 -7.20 9.18
CA THR A 130 -13.58 -5.88 8.71
C THR A 130 -12.97 -4.83 9.60
N ASN A 131 -12.38 -3.79 9.02
CA ASN A 131 -11.74 -2.72 9.75
C ASN A 131 -12.41 -1.38 9.42
N TYR A 132 -12.85 -0.66 10.44
CA TYR A 132 -13.46 0.67 10.38
C TYR A 132 -12.50 1.68 10.98
N PHE A 133 -12.33 2.85 10.37
CA PHE A 133 -11.36 3.82 10.85
C PHE A 133 -11.70 5.23 10.43
N PHE A 134 -11.22 6.19 11.24
CA PHE A 134 -11.29 7.61 10.93
C PHE A 134 -10.08 8.36 11.49
N ASP A 135 -9.84 9.55 10.96
CA ASP A 135 -9.06 10.61 11.60
C ASP A 135 -9.90 11.88 11.77
N VAL A 136 -9.43 12.79 12.61
CA VAL A 136 -10.08 14.08 12.88
C VAL A 136 -9.05 15.00 13.55
N GLU A 137 -9.25 16.34 13.52
CA GLU A 137 -8.47 17.24 14.37
C GLU A 137 -8.55 16.83 15.84
N GLY A 138 -7.42 16.91 16.57
CA GLY A 138 -7.28 16.31 17.89
C GLY A 138 -8.30 16.75 18.93
N GLU A 139 -8.79 17.99 18.87
CA GLU A 139 -9.81 18.54 19.78
C GLU A 139 -11.21 17.92 19.58
N PHE A 140 -11.48 17.33 18.40
CA PHE A 140 -12.75 16.70 18.09
C PHE A 140 -12.75 15.17 18.24
N LEU A 141 -11.69 14.58 18.81
CA LEU A 141 -11.59 13.14 19.00
C LEU A 141 -12.75 12.59 19.85
N GLU A 142 -13.05 13.24 20.98
CA GLU A 142 -14.07 12.74 21.91
C GLU A 142 -15.47 12.63 21.27
N PRO A 143 -16.02 13.68 20.61
CA PRO A 143 -17.30 13.59 19.94
C PRO A 143 -17.26 12.67 18.68
N ALA A 144 -16.10 12.48 18.06
CA ALA A 144 -15.94 11.52 16.98
C ALA A 144 -16.01 10.07 17.48
N LEU A 145 -15.33 9.76 18.61
CA LEU A 145 -15.39 8.44 19.27
C LEU A 145 -16.81 8.08 19.73
N ASP A 146 -17.58 9.06 20.20
CA ASP A 146 -18.96 8.82 20.59
C ASP A 146 -19.81 8.35 19.41
N ARG A 147 -19.70 9.02 18.26
CA ARG A 147 -20.36 8.61 17.00
C ARG A 147 -19.89 7.24 16.53
N PHE A 148 -18.60 7.04 16.55
CA PHE A 148 -17.97 5.80 16.09
C PHE A 148 -18.38 4.59 16.94
N ALA A 149 -18.41 4.73 18.26
CA ALA A 149 -18.85 3.66 19.16
C ALA A 149 -20.32 3.26 18.95
N GLN A 150 -21.19 4.24 18.61
CA GLN A 150 -22.60 3.98 18.35
C GLN A 150 -22.81 3.06 17.14
N GLN A 151 -21.96 3.08 16.14
CA GLN A 151 -22.03 2.20 14.97
C GLN A 151 -21.97 0.72 15.36
N PHE A 152 -21.25 0.37 16.41
CA PHE A 152 -21.08 -1.01 16.89
C PHE A 152 -22.05 -1.40 17.99
N SER A 153 -22.66 -0.44 18.66
CA SER A 153 -23.56 -0.71 19.79
C SER A 153 -25.04 -0.55 19.43
N HIS A 154 -25.43 0.46 18.63
CA HIS A 154 -26.82 0.82 18.36
C HIS A 154 -27.04 1.26 16.90
N PRO A 155 -26.66 0.44 15.89
CA PRO A 155 -26.94 0.77 14.50
C PRO A 155 -28.45 0.65 14.19
N LEU A 156 -28.99 1.55 13.36
CA LEU A 156 -30.43 1.56 13.02
C LEU A 156 -30.79 0.57 11.91
N PHE A 157 -29.90 0.35 10.95
CA PHE A 157 -30.21 -0.42 9.74
C PHE A 157 -31.53 0.00 9.11
N THR A 158 -31.67 1.30 8.83
CA THR A 158 -32.89 1.94 8.34
C THR A 158 -33.38 1.27 7.05
N ALA A 159 -34.63 0.83 7.02
CA ALA A 159 -35.17 0.04 5.91
C ALA A 159 -35.14 0.74 4.55
N GLU A 160 -35.41 2.06 4.55
CA GLU A 160 -35.38 2.90 3.36
C GLU A 160 -34.00 3.01 2.72
N LEU A 161 -32.93 2.80 3.50
CA LEU A 161 -31.54 2.88 3.04
C LEU A 161 -31.02 1.57 2.45
N VAL A 162 -31.64 0.44 2.77
CA VAL A 162 -31.21 -0.90 2.31
C VAL A 162 -31.07 -0.96 0.78
N ASN A 163 -32.10 -0.54 0.04
CA ASN A 163 -32.06 -0.58 -1.42
C ASN A 163 -31.09 0.44 -2.01
N ARG A 164 -30.97 1.61 -1.37
CA ARG A 164 -29.99 2.62 -1.77
C ARG A 164 -28.55 2.04 -1.69
N GLU A 165 -28.20 1.43 -0.58
CA GLU A 165 -26.86 0.87 -0.38
C GLU A 165 -26.60 -0.41 -1.18
N ARG A 166 -27.61 -1.23 -1.44
CA ARG A 166 -27.52 -2.33 -2.43
C ARG A 166 -27.11 -1.81 -3.80
N ASN A 167 -27.71 -0.70 -4.25
CA ASN A 167 -27.33 -0.07 -5.51
C ASN A 167 -25.91 0.51 -5.47
N ALA A 168 -25.46 1.05 -4.33
CA ALA A 168 -24.10 1.53 -4.16
C ALA A 168 -23.08 0.36 -4.27
N VAL A 169 -23.30 -0.74 -3.56
CA VAL A 169 -22.47 -1.95 -3.64
C VAL A 169 -22.47 -2.52 -5.06
N HIS A 170 -23.63 -2.58 -5.72
CA HIS A 170 -23.71 -3.03 -7.11
C HIS A 170 -22.95 -2.11 -8.07
N SER A 171 -23.02 -0.81 -7.86
CA SER A 171 -22.25 0.16 -8.65
C SER A 171 -20.75 0.00 -8.45
N GLU A 172 -20.30 -0.27 -7.24
CA GLU A 172 -18.89 -0.59 -6.96
C GLU A 172 -18.42 -1.88 -7.64
N TYR A 173 -19.23 -2.93 -7.59
CA TYR A 173 -18.98 -4.15 -8.32
C TYR A 173 -18.89 -3.89 -9.84
N SER A 174 -19.86 -3.16 -10.39
CA SER A 174 -19.94 -2.83 -11.82
C SER A 174 -18.73 -2.01 -12.28
N ALA A 175 -18.28 -1.07 -11.47
CA ALA A 175 -17.10 -0.26 -11.70
C ALA A 175 -15.81 -1.08 -11.85
N LYS A 176 -15.78 -2.27 -11.29
CA LYS A 176 -14.58 -3.13 -11.22
C LYS A 176 -14.62 -4.33 -12.17
N LEU A 177 -15.66 -4.45 -13.01
CA LEU A 177 -15.83 -5.57 -13.97
C LEU A 177 -14.66 -5.69 -14.96
N LYS A 178 -14.01 -4.55 -15.30
CA LYS A 178 -12.88 -4.50 -16.24
C LYS A 178 -11.52 -4.35 -15.54
N GLU A 179 -11.44 -4.51 -14.24
CA GLU A 179 -10.18 -4.51 -13.51
C GLU A 179 -9.57 -5.91 -13.47
N ASP A 180 -8.41 -6.09 -14.11
CA ASP A 180 -7.72 -7.39 -14.15
C ASP A 180 -7.45 -7.95 -12.76
N GLY A 181 -7.15 -7.12 -11.76
CA GLY A 181 -6.97 -7.57 -10.38
C GLY A 181 -8.20 -8.27 -9.81
N ARG A 182 -9.41 -7.74 -10.04
CA ARG A 182 -10.67 -8.33 -9.60
C ARG A 182 -11.04 -9.58 -10.42
N ARG A 183 -10.79 -9.51 -11.71
CA ARG A 183 -11.00 -10.63 -12.64
C ARG A 183 -10.14 -11.83 -12.27
N LEU A 184 -8.85 -11.62 -12.06
CA LEU A 184 -7.92 -12.68 -11.65
C LEU A 184 -8.20 -13.22 -10.25
N LEU A 185 -8.62 -12.36 -9.30
CA LEU A 185 -9.07 -12.81 -7.98
C LEU A 185 -10.30 -13.72 -8.10
N SER A 186 -11.24 -13.41 -9.00
CA SER A 186 -12.41 -14.27 -9.23
C SER A 186 -12.02 -15.65 -9.79
N VAL A 187 -10.98 -15.72 -10.63
CA VAL A 187 -10.43 -17.00 -11.10
C VAL A 187 -9.77 -17.77 -9.94
N ARG A 188 -8.99 -17.10 -9.08
CA ARG A 188 -8.39 -17.75 -7.90
C ARG A 188 -9.44 -18.34 -6.96
N LYS A 189 -10.57 -17.64 -6.78
CA LYS A 189 -11.72 -18.14 -6.01
C LYS A 189 -12.39 -19.36 -6.68
N ALA A 190 -12.63 -19.28 -7.98
CA ALA A 190 -13.30 -20.34 -8.75
C ALA A 190 -12.44 -21.61 -8.91
N ALA A 191 -11.12 -21.45 -8.98
CA ALA A 191 -10.18 -22.58 -9.12
C ALA A 191 -9.69 -23.13 -7.76
N GLY A 192 -9.98 -22.45 -6.66
CA GLY A 192 -9.69 -22.92 -5.31
C GLY A 192 -10.60 -24.05 -4.86
N ASN A 193 -10.43 -24.49 -3.62
CA ASN A 193 -11.30 -25.49 -3.00
C ASN A 193 -12.72 -24.93 -2.83
N PRO A 194 -13.75 -25.51 -3.46
CA PRO A 194 -15.13 -25.02 -3.38
C PRO A 194 -15.73 -25.13 -1.97
N ASP A 195 -15.18 -25.98 -1.10
CA ASP A 195 -15.64 -26.13 0.27
C ASP A 195 -15.03 -25.06 1.21
N HIS A 196 -13.93 -24.43 0.80
CA HIS A 196 -13.34 -23.32 1.55
C HIS A 196 -14.11 -22.03 1.28
N ALA A 197 -14.44 -21.28 2.36
CA ALA A 197 -15.23 -20.04 2.26
C ALA A 197 -14.58 -18.95 1.36
N PHE A 198 -13.28 -19.01 1.08
CA PHE A 198 -12.62 -18.13 0.15
C PHE A 198 -13.15 -18.23 -1.28
N SER A 199 -13.73 -19.37 -1.67
CA SER A 199 -14.34 -19.57 -3.00
C SER A 199 -15.56 -18.64 -3.25
N GLN A 200 -16.20 -18.14 -2.18
CA GLN A 200 -17.39 -17.31 -2.26
C GLN A 200 -17.12 -15.91 -2.83
N PHE A 201 -18.16 -15.30 -3.44
CA PHE A 201 -18.08 -13.93 -3.97
C PHE A 201 -18.20 -12.91 -2.83
N ALA A 202 -17.15 -12.13 -2.58
CA ALA A 202 -17.03 -11.30 -1.40
C ALA A 202 -17.56 -9.87 -1.55
N VAL A 203 -17.83 -9.40 -2.77
CA VAL A 203 -18.20 -8.00 -3.01
C VAL A 203 -19.69 -7.76 -2.79
N GLY A 204 -20.52 -8.68 -3.23
CA GLY A 204 -21.96 -8.50 -3.32
C GLY A 204 -22.40 -7.76 -4.58
N ASN A 205 -23.61 -8.04 -5.02
CA ASN A 205 -24.31 -7.35 -6.11
C ASN A 205 -25.83 -7.48 -5.94
N LEU A 206 -26.62 -6.95 -6.86
CA LEU A 206 -28.08 -7.00 -6.75
C LEU A 206 -28.66 -8.43 -6.76
N SER A 207 -27.94 -9.41 -7.31
CA SER A 207 -28.37 -10.80 -7.33
C SER A 207 -28.04 -11.52 -6.02
N THR A 208 -26.81 -11.40 -5.51
CA THR A 208 -26.40 -12.06 -4.25
C THR A 208 -27.03 -11.38 -3.01
N LEU A 209 -27.29 -10.09 -3.10
CA LEU A 209 -27.95 -9.28 -2.08
C LEU A 209 -29.42 -9.00 -2.50
N GLU A 210 -30.13 -10.03 -2.95
CA GLU A 210 -31.53 -9.91 -3.34
C GLU A 210 -32.38 -9.34 -2.19
N ASN A 211 -33.32 -8.46 -2.51
CA ASN A 211 -34.24 -7.86 -1.54
C ASN A 211 -35.65 -7.80 -2.12
N THR A 212 -36.46 -8.83 -1.84
CA THR A 212 -37.86 -8.98 -2.26
C THR A 212 -38.76 -9.22 -1.05
N ASP A 213 -40.07 -9.16 -1.24
CA ASP A 213 -41.03 -9.43 -0.14
C ASP A 213 -40.89 -10.86 0.40
N ASP A 214 -40.52 -11.82 -0.48
CA ASP A 214 -40.34 -13.24 -0.11
C ASP A 214 -38.93 -13.53 0.43
N ASN A 215 -37.98 -12.65 0.16
CA ASN A 215 -36.56 -12.81 0.56
C ASN A 215 -35.96 -11.45 1.00
N PRO A 216 -36.40 -10.90 2.12
CA PRO A 216 -36.02 -9.56 2.57
C PRO A 216 -34.59 -9.57 3.14
N LEU A 217 -33.72 -8.64 2.65
CA LEU A 217 -32.31 -8.55 3.01
C LEU A 217 -32.08 -7.99 4.44
N ARG A 218 -32.91 -7.02 4.86
CA ARG A 218 -32.70 -6.35 6.16
C ARG A 218 -32.72 -7.30 7.37
N PRO A 219 -33.67 -8.25 7.48
CA PRO A 219 -33.64 -9.23 8.56
C PRO A 219 -32.37 -10.07 8.58
N ASP A 220 -31.88 -10.51 7.40
CA ASP A 220 -30.64 -11.28 7.29
C ASP A 220 -29.41 -10.45 7.72
N LEU A 221 -29.37 -9.17 7.35
CA LEU A 221 -28.34 -8.23 7.78
C LEU A 221 -28.30 -8.07 9.30
N ILE A 222 -29.46 -7.85 9.94
CA ILE A 222 -29.57 -7.71 11.40
C ILE A 222 -29.14 -9.02 12.07
N GLN A 223 -29.62 -10.14 11.58
CA GLN A 223 -29.23 -11.46 12.11
C GLN A 223 -27.73 -11.70 11.97
N PHE A 224 -27.15 -11.35 10.83
CA PHE A 224 -25.70 -11.47 10.58
C PHE A 224 -24.90 -10.62 11.57
N TRP A 225 -25.31 -9.36 11.81
CA TRP A 225 -24.68 -8.49 12.78
C TRP A 225 -24.79 -9.05 14.21
N GLU A 226 -25.99 -9.50 14.63
CA GLU A 226 -26.20 -10.05 15.96
C GLU A 226 -25.43 -11.34 16.21
N GLN A 227 -25.25 -12.18 15.19
CA GLN A 227 -24.57 -13.48 15.30
C GLN A 227 -23.06 -13.38 15.17
N ASN A 228 -22.53 -12.31 14.56
CA ASN A 228 -21.12 -12.24 14.24
C ASN A 228 -20.40 -11.07 14.94
N TYR A 229 -21.08 -9.99 15.36
CA TYR A 229 -20.42 -8.84 15.99
C TYR A 229 -20.50 -8.94 17.51
N SER A 230 -19.34 -8.96 18.17
CA SER A 230 -19.24 -9.07 19.64
C SER A 230 -17.96 -8.40 20.13
N ALA A 231 -18.05 -7.65 21.22
CA ALA A 231 -16.92 -6.92 21.78
C ALA A 231 -15.67 -7.79 22.00
N ASN A 232 -15.83 -9.05 22.40
CA ASN A 232 -14.72 -9.95 22.73
C ASN A 232 -13.92 -10.46 21.51
N ILE A 233 -14.43 -10.24 20.29
CA ILE A 233 -13.71 -10.53 19.03
C ILE A 233 -13.38 -9.26 18.26
N MET A 234 -13.43 -8.11 18.93
CA MET A 234 -13.06 -6.80 18.39
C MET A 234 -11.76 -6.31 19.03
N THR A 235 -11.02 -5.51 18.29
CA THR A 235 -9.82 -4.81 18.76
C THR A 235 -9.87 -3.35 18.34
N LEU A 236 -9.70 -2.45 19.30
CA LEU A 236 -9.75 -1.01 19.12
C LEU A 236 -8.35 -0.41 19.28
N ALA A 237 -7.97 0.48 18.40
CA ALA A 237 -6.84 1.37 18.60
C ALA A 237 -7.31 2.82 18.60
N VAL A 238 -6.84 3.62 19.56
CA VAL A 238 -7.07 5.06 19.62
C VAL A 238 -5.72 5.76 19.69
N TYR A 239 -5.48 6.67 18.77
CA TYR A 239 -4.25 7.45 18.63
C TYR A 239 -4.59 8.95 18.71
N GLY A 240 -3.90 9.71 19.54
CA GLY A 240 -4.17 11.14 19.62
C GLY A 240 -3.17 11.91 20.47
N PRO A 241 -3.25 13.26 20.49
CA PRO A 241 -2.39 14.11 21.30
C PRO A 241 -2.71 14.06 22.80
N GLN A 242 -3.88 13.53 23.19
CA GLN A 242 -4.35 13.49 24.57
C GLN A 242 -3.49 12.53 25.43
N PRO A 243 -3.34 12.81 26.73
CA PRO A 243 -2.72 11.86 27.66
C PRO A 243 -3.45 10.53 27.73
N LEU A 244 -2.73 9.44 28.05
CA LEU A 244 -3.31 8.09 28.11
C LEU A 244 -4.51 7.95 29.03
N GLU A 245 -4.54 8.68 30.17
CA GLU A 245 -5.63 8.69 31.13
C GLU A 245 -6.93 9.25 30.53
N GLU A 246 -6.80 10.30 29.74
CA GLU A 246 -7.91 10.93 29.03
C GLU A 246 -8.44 10.02 27.94
N LEU A 247 -7.55 9.46 27.10
CA LEU A 247 -7.91 8.48 26.08
C LEU A 247 -8.62 7.25 26.68
N GLU A 248 -8.12 6.74 27.83
CA GLU A 248 -8.74 5.61 28.51
C GLU A 248 -10.16 5.96 29.01
N THR A 249 -10.37 7.15 29.55
CA THR A 249 -11.67 7.62 30.00
C THR A 249 -12.65 7.70 28.85
N MET A 250 -12.25 8.34 27.74
CA MET A 250 -13.07 8.45 26.53
C MET A 250 -13.51 7.07 26.00
N VAL A 251 -12.57 6.11 25.99
CA VAL A 251 -12.84 4.75 25.50
C VAL A 251 -13.78 3.99 26.45
N ARG A 252 -13.52 4.00 27.75
CA ARG A 252 -14.35 3.27 28.74
C ARG A 252 -15.80 3.77 28.73
N GLU A 253 -16.01 5.08 28.67
CA GLU A 253 -17.35 5.66 28.68
C GLU A 253 -18.18 5.31 27.43
N ARG A 254 -17.55 5.12 26.27
CA ARG A 254 -18.26 4.99 24.97
C ARG A 254 -18.33 3.57 24.45
N PHE A 255 -17.26 2.80 24.63
CA PHE A 255 -17.16 1.46 24.03
C PHE A 255 -17.60 0.33 24.97
N SER A 256 -17.82 0.59 26.25
CA SER A 256 -18.34 -0.41 27.21
C SER A 256 -19.76 -0.87 26.90
N ALA A 257 -20.52 -0.09 26.12
CA ALA A 257 -21.90 -0.41 25.74
C ALA A 257 -21.95 -1.46 24.57
N ILE A 258 -20.84 -1.75 23.90
CA ILE A 258 -20.82 -2.77 22.84
C ILE A 258 -21.08 -4.14 23.49
N ALA A 259 -22.05 -4.86 22.94
CA ALA A 259 -22.47 -6.15 23.49
C ALA A 259 -21.36 -7.21 23.39
N ASN A 260 -21.09 -7.86 24.50
CA ASN A 260 -20.32 -9.10 24.52
C ASN A 260 -21.27 -10.30 24.41
N ARG A 261 -21.23 -10.97 23.27
CA ARG A 261 -22.04 -12.17 22.98
C ARG A 261 -21.26 -13.47 23.18
N ASN A 262 -20.02 -13.39 23.72
CA ASN A 262 -19.10 -14.51 23.94
C ASN A 262 -18.87 -15.34 22.67
N LEU A 263 -18.67 -14.67 21.54
CA LEU A 263 -18.41 -15.32 20.26
C LEU A 263 -16.96 -15.78 20.17
N THR A 264 -16.74 -16.82 19.37
CA THR A 264 -15.43 -17.23 18.91
C THR A 264 -15.28 -16.82 17.45
N ALA A 265 -14.17 -16.20 17.08
CA ALA A 265 -13.89 -15.90 15.68
C ALA A 265 -13.94 -17.19 14.84
N LYS A 266 -14.58 -17.09 13.68
CA LYS A 266 -14.74 -18.25 12.78
C LYS A 266 -13.37 -18.66 12.23
N THR A 267 -13.11 -19.96 12.23
CA THR A 267 -11.95 -20.58 11.58
C THR A 267 -12.35 -21.25 10.28
N HIS A 268 -11.40 -21.48 9.39
CA HIS A 268 -11.62 -22.08 8.07
C HIS A 268 -10.62 -23.23 7.91
N PRO A 269 -10.93 -24.44 8.48
CA PRO A 269 -10.03 -25.57 8.52
C PRO A 269 -9.82 -26.25 7.18
N GLU A 270 -10.70 -26.02 6.21
CA GLU A 270 -10.58 -26.56 4.87
C GLU A 270 -9.32 -25.98 4.18
N PRO A 271 -8.56 -26.76 3.40
CA PRO A 271 -7.42 -26.24 2.65
C PRO A 271 -7.87 -25.28 1.54
N LEU A 272 -7.04 -24.25 1.25
CA LEU A 272 -7.31 -23.26 0.19
C LEU A 272 -7.44 -23.87 -1.20
N TYR A 273 -6.70 -24.95 -1.48
CA TYR A 273 -6.72 -25.70 -2.72
C TYR A 273 -7.17 -27.14 -2.48
N ASP A 274 -7.75 -27.77 -3.47
CA ASP A 274 -7.96 -29.21 -3.47
C ASP A 274 -6.60 -29.91 -3.63
N LEU A 275 -6.04 -30.38 -2.52
CA LEU A 275 -4.69 -30.95 -2.46
C LEU A 275 -4.57 -32.24 -3.27
N GLU A 276 -5.69 -32.94 -3.55
CA GLU A 276 -5.69 -34.17 -4.36
C GLU A 276 -5.54 -33.87 -5.86
N GLN A 277 -5.85 -32.64 -6.28
CA GLN A 277 -5.72 -32.21 -7.68
C GLN A 277 -4.34 -31.60 -7.99
N LEU A 278 -3.51 -31.33 -6.99
CA LEU A 278 -2.16 -30.81 -7.24
C LEU A 278 -1.23 -31.91 -7.79
N PRO A 279 -0.27 -31.59 -8.66
CA PRO A 279 0.05 -30.26 -9.18
C PRO A 279 -0.86 -29.82 -10.33
N GLU A 280 -1.21 -28.55 -10.36
CA GLU A 280 -2.15 -28.00 -11.33
C GLU A 280 -1.69 -26.64 -11.86
N LYS A 281 -2.08 -26.32 -13.11
CA LYS A 281 -1.89 -25.02 -13.74
C LYS A 281 -3.22 -24.39 -14.08
N VAL A 282 -3.39 -23.15 -13.69
CA VAL A 282 -4.53 -22.29 -14.04
C VAL A 282 -4.06 -21.15 -14.91
N THR A 283 -4.68 -20.99 -16.08
CA THR A 283 -4.39 -19.88 -17.01
C THR A 283 -5.62 -19.00 -17.15
N ALA A 284 -5.46 -17.68 -17.01
CA ALA A 284 -6.54 -16.70 -17.09
C ALA A 284 -6.24 -15.57 -18.07
N GLN A 285 -7.28 -15.05 -18.73
CA GLN A 285 -7.15 -13.93 -19.65
C GLN A 285 -7.18 -12.58 -18.92
N THR A 286 -6.24 -11.70 -19.26
CA THR A 286 -6.22 -10.29 -18.87
C THR A 286 -6.78 -9.38 -19.96
N LEU A 287 -7.29 -8.21 -19.59
CA LEU A 287 -7.71 -7.17 -20.52
C LEU A 287 -6.54 -6.26 -20.92
N LYS A 288 -5.68 -5.96 -19.95
CA LYS A 288 -4.43 -5.22 -20.19
C LYS A 288 -3.33 -6.16 -20.68
N ASP A 289 -2.37 -5.62 -21.41
CA ASP A 289 -1.17 -6.36 -21.78
C ASP A 289 -0.25 -6.50 -20.56
N SER A 290 -0.56 -7.49 -19.74
CA SER A 290 0.21 -7.92 -18.59
C SER A 290 0.35 -9.44 -18.61
N ARG A 291 1.51 -9.94 -18.21
CA ARG A 291 1.87 -11.37 -18.21
C ARG A 291 2.48 -11.71 -16.89
N ASN A 292 1.81 -12.58 -16.15
CA ASN A 292 2.30 -12.96 -14.82
C ASN A 292 2.26 -14.48 -14.67
N MET A 293 3.21 -14.98 -13.88
CA MET A 293 3.26 -16.37 -13.43
C MET A 293 3.51 -16.37 -11.92
N THR A 294 2.71 -17.12 -11.18
CA THR A 294 2.91 -17.32 -9.74
C THR A 294 2.95 -18.82 -9.45
N LEU A 295 4.02 -19.24 -8.79
CA LEU A 295 4.14 -20.57 -8.19
C LEU A 295 3.66 -20.44 -6.75
N SER A 296 2.56 -21.09 -6.41
CA SER A 296 1.90 -21.01 -5.12
C SER A 296 1.96 -22.39 -4.44
N PHE A 297 2.60 -22.43 -3.27
CA PHE A 297 2.81 -23.66 -2.52
C PHE A 297 1.98 -23.62 -1.23
N PRO A 298 1.02 -24.54 -1.05
CA PRO A 298 0.32 -24.70 0.23
C PRO A 298 1.28 -25.02 1.37
N ILE A 299 1.21 -24.24 2.43
CA ILE A 299 1.97 -24.40 3.67
C ILE A 299 1.03 -24.21 4.87
N PRO A 300 1.40 -24.68 6.08
CA PRO A 300 0.69 -24.32 7.30
C PRO A 300 0.72 -22.81 7.55
N SER A 301 -0.29 -22.28 8.25
CA SER A 301 -0.29 -20.89 8.72
C SER A 301 0.99 -20.54 9.47
N GLN A 302 1.40 -19.28 9.31
CA GLN A 302 2.65 -18.79 9.90
C GLN A 302 2.43 -17.84 11.08
N ARG A 303 1.20 -17.67 11.53
CA ARG A 303 0.84 -16.73 12.62
C ARG A 303 1.59 -17.04 13.91
N ASP A 304 1.64 -18.31 14.30
CA ASP A 304 2.33 -18.75 15.53
C ASP A 304 3.86 -18.69 15.41
N ASN A 305 4.40 -18.58 14.20
CA ASN A 305 5.83 -18.57 13.93
C ASN A 305 6.41 -17.15 13.78
N TYR A 306 5.69 -16.10 14.25
CA TYR A 306 6.09 -14.70 14.04
C TYR A 306 7.45 -14.32 14.67
N GLN A 307 7.95 -15.07 15.66
CA GLN A 307 9.24 -14.84 16.30
C GLN A 307 10.42 -15.49 15.56
N THR A 308 10.18 -16.48 14.71
CA THR A 308 11.20 -17.20 13.95
C THR A 308 11.10 -16.96 12.46
N LYS A 309 9.92 -16.52 11.97
CA LYS A 309 9.59 -16.11 10.60
C LYS A 309 10.09 -17.06 9.50
N PRO A 310 9.75 -18.37 9.56
CA PRO A 310 10.34 -19.34 8.63
C PRO A 310 9.97 -19.08 7.18
N ALA A 311 8.71 -18.72 6.86
CA ALA A 311 8.31 -18.38 5.50
C ALA A 311 9.01 -17.10 5.01
N SER A 312 9.18 -16.07 5.85
CA SER A 312 9.90 -14.85 5.48
C SER A 312 11.40 -15.11 5.23
N TYR A 313 12.03 -15.99 6.01
CA TYR A 313 13.42 -16.40 5.79
C TYR A 313 13.60 -17.09 4.43
N VAL A 314 12.74 -18.06 4.12
CA VAL A 314 12.76 -18.78 2.84
C VAL A 314 12.45 -17.84 1.68
N ALA A 315 11.44 -16.97 1.84
CA ALA A 315 11.06 -15.98 0.84
C ALA A 315 12.20 -14.99 0.54
N ASN A 316 12.96 -14.56 1.54
CA ASN A 316 14.14 -13.70 1.34
C ASN A 316 15.19 -14.35 0.41
N LEU A 317 15.39 -15.66 0.53
CA LEU A 317 16.31 -16.40 -0.33
C LEU A 317 15.76 -16.57 -1.76
N LEU A 318 14.48 -16.93 -1.89
CA LEU A 318 13.85 -17.20 -3.19
C LEU A 318 13.59 -15.93 -3.98
N GLY A 319 13.20 -14.84 -3.31
CA GLY A 319 12.92 -13.54 -3.91
C GLY A 319 14.15 -12.64 -4.06
N HIS A 320 15.35 -13.13 -3.72
CA HIS A 320 16.56 -12.32 -3.80
C HIS A 320 16.88 -11.90 -5.23
N GLU A 321 17.30 -10.63 -5.43
CA GLU A 321 17.54 -10.06 -6.76
C GLU A 321 19.03 -9.90 -7.10
N GLY A 322 19.94 -10.18 -6.18
CA GLY A 322 21.39 -10.09 -6.35
C GLY A 322 21.94 -11.06 -7.39
N HIS A 323 23.21 -10.88 -7.73
CA HIS A 323 23.89 -11.70 -8.74
C HIS A 323 23.76 -13.21 -8.49
N GLY A 324 23.39 -13.93 -9.54
CA GLY A 324 23.22 -15.39 -9.54
C GLY A 324 21.93 -15.86 -8.90
N SER A 325 21.09 -14.97 -8.36
CA SER A 325 19.73 -15.33 -7.92
C SER A 325 18.88 -15.80 -9.09
N LEU A 326 17.76 -16.46 -8.78
CA LEU A 326 16.79 -16.85 -9.80
C LEU A 326 16.37 -15.66 -10.66
N PHE A 327 16.03 -14.53 -10.01
CA PHE A 327 15.65 -13.31 -10.70
C PHE A 327 16.75 -12.79 -11.64
N ASP A 328 17.99 -12.65 -11.16
CA ASP A 328 19.11 -12.15 -11.99
C ASP A 328 19.34 -13.02 -13.22
N VAL A 329 19.29 -14.34 -13.07
CA VAL A 329 19.48 -15.29 -14.20
C VAL A 329 18.32 -15.18 -15.20
N LEU A 330 17.07 -15.19 -14.74
CA LEU A 330 15.91 -15.08 -15.62
C LEU A 330 15.81 -13.71 -16.30
N LYS A 331 16.15 -12.63 -15.59
CA LYS A 331 16.13 -11.26 -16.12
C LYS A 331 17.21 -11.08 -17.20
N ARG A 332 18.42 -11.58 -16.96
CA ARG A 332 19.50 -11.55 -17.96
C ARG A 332 19.18 -12.39 -19.20
N ALA A 333 18.45 -13.49 -19.02
CA ALA A 333 17.93 -14.29 -20.13
C ALA A 333 16.77 -13.61 -20.88
N GLY A 334 16.22 -12.51 -20.36
CA GLY A 334 15.10 -11.80 -20.96
C GLY A 334 13.74 -12.47 -20.76
N LEU A 335 13.59 -13.32 -19.74
CA LEU A 335 12.38 -14.10 -19.48
C LEU A 335 11.43 -13.38 -18.49
N VAL A 336 11.98 -12.66 -17.51
CA VAL A 336 11.18 -11.96 -16.48
C VAL A 336 11.56 -10.49 -16.38
N GLU A 337 10.60 -9.68 -15.95
CA GLU A 337 10.78 -8.26 -15.65
C GLU A 337 10.92 -8.01 -14.14
N SER A 338 10.19 -8.75 -13.34
CA SER A 338 10.24 -8.71 -11.88
C SER A 338 10.02 -10.10 -11.29
N LEU A 339 10.50 -10.30 -10.07
CA LEU A 339 10.27 -11.49 -9.27
C LEU A 339 10.13 -11.07 -7.81
N SER A 340 9.19 -11.67 -7.11
CA SER A 340 9.02 -11.53 -5.67
C SER A 340 8.66 -12.87 -5.05
N ALA A 341 9.08 -13.08 -3.81
CA ALA A 341 8.63 -14.22 -3.02
C ALA A 341 8.10 -13.73 -1.67
N GLY A 342 7.05 -14.36 -1.17
CA GLY A 342 6.44 -13.97 0.08
C GLY A 342 5.35 -14.92 0.54
N LEU A 343 4.88 -14.67 1.76
CA LEU A 343 3.65 -15.28 2.24
C LEU A 343 2.50 -14.74 1.38
N GLY A 344 1.73 -15.64 0.80
CA GLY A 344 0.52 -15.30 0.06
C GLY A 344 -0.66 -15.13 1.01
N MET A 345 -1.76 -15.85 0.78
CA MET A 345 -2.90 -15.84 1.66
C MET A 345 -2.60 -16.65 2.94
N ASP A 346 -2.99 -16.14 4.11
CA ASP A 346 -2.97 -16.85 5.39
C ASP A 346 -4.34 -16.75 6.04
N THR A 347 -5.05 -17.87 6.11
CA THR A 347 -6.42 -17.95 6.66
C THR A 347 -6.45 -18.29 8.16
N GLY A 348 -5.27 -18.43 8.78
CA GLY A 348 -5.13 -18.81 10.18
C GLY A 348 -4.84 -20.31 10.39
N GLU A 349 -5.32 -21.18 9.51
CA GLU A 349 -5.04 -22.61 9.49
C GLU A 349 -4.10 -22.99 8.34
N HIS A 350 -4.37 -22.42 7.17
CA HIS A 350 -3.63 -22.66 5.94
C HIS A 350 -3.08 -21.36 5.38
N ALA A 351 -1.92 -21.46 4.73
CA ALA A 351 -1.29 -20.34 4.02
C ALA A 351 -0.68 -20.81 2.70
N THR A 352 -0.21 -19.86 1.90
CA THR A 352 0.61 -20.15 0.73
C THR A 352 1.96 -19.42 0.81
N LEU A 353 3.00 -20.05 0.28
CA LEU A 353 4.24 -19.36 -0.08
C LEU A 353 4.22 -19.15 -1.59
N ASP A 354 4.22 -17.90 -2.01
CA ASP A 354 4.09 -17.53 -3.41
C ASP A 354 5.42 -17.01 -3.97
N LEU A 355 5.79 -17.50 -5.16
CA LEU A 355 6.87 -16.98 -5.98
C LEU A 355 6.24 -16.37 -7.23
N SER A 356 6.15 -15.05 -7.29
CA SER A 356 5.43 -14.29 -8.32
C SER A 356 6.38 -13.60 -9.27
N MET A 357 6.10 -13.66 -10.57
CA MET A 357 6.93 -13.13 -11.65
C MET A 357 6.09 -12.37 -12.66
N SER A 358 6.56 -11.21 -13.10
CA SER A 358 6.08 -10.58 -14.32
C SER A 358 6.93 -11.06 -15.48
N LEU A 359 6.27 -11.55 -16.52
CA LEU A 359 6.93 -12.20 -17.66
C LEU A 359 7.08 -11.23 -18.83
N THR A 360 8.17 -11.38 -19.57
CA THR A 360 8.27 -10.85 -20.93
C THR A 360 7.42 -11.71 -21.89
N ARG A 361 7.27 -11.30 -23.14
CA ARG A 361 6.64 -12.14 -24.19
C ARG A 361 7.40 -13.45 -24.40
N GLU A 362 8.73 -13.41 -24.36
CA GLU A 362 9.59 -14.58 -24.42
C GLU A 362 9.43 -15.46 -23.17
N GLY A 363 9.34 -14.85 -21.99
CA GLY A 363 9.09 -15.59 -20.75
C GLY A 363 7.74 -16.32 -20.75
N LEU A 364 6.71 -15.70 -21.31
CA LEU A 364 5.40 -16.36 -21.47
C LEU A 364 5.50 -17.58 -22.43
N ALA A 365 6.28 -17.50 -23.49
CA ALA A 365 6.51 -18.62 -24.41
C ALA A 365 7.40 -19.72 -23.79
N ARG A 366 8.23 -19.37 -22.80
CA ARG A 366 9.20 -20.30 -22.16
C ARG A 366 8.86 -20.55 -20.68
N GLN A 367 7.58 -20.68 -20.35
CA GLN A 367 7.10 -20.94 -18.97
C GLN A 367 7.74 -22.21 -18.37
N ASP A 368 7.93 -23.23 -19.18
CA ASP A 368 8.51 -24.52 -18.76
C ASP A 368 9.97 -24.37 -18.31
N ASP A 369 10.75 -23.54 -19.02
CA ASP A 369 12.13 -23.24 -18.62
C ASP A 369 12.16 -22.45 -17.29
N ILE A 370 11.26 -21.49 -17.13
CA ILE A 370 11.15 -20.69 -15.88
C ILE A 370 10.79 -21.63 -14.72
N LEU A 371 9.83 -22.50 -14.91
CA LEU A 371 9.39 -23.47 -13.91
C LEU A 371 10.53 -24.41 -13.50
N ALA A 372 11.19 -25.02 -14.48
CA ALA A 372 12.32 -25.90 -14.23
C ALA A 372 13.49 -25.19 -13.51
N LEU A 373 13.84 -23.98 -13.94
CA LEU A 373 14.90 -23.17 -13.29
C LEU A 373 14.50 -22.79 -11.85
N SER A 374 13.21 -22.52 -11.61
CA SER A 374 12.71 -22.22 -10.26
C SER A 374 12.93 -23.40 -9.33
N PHE A 375 12.61 -24.64 -9.73
CA PHE A 375 12.89 -25.82 -8.94
C PHE A 375 14.37 -26.10 -8.75
N ARG A 376 15.20 -25.86 -9.76
CA ARG A 376 16.66 -25.94 -9.60
C ARG A 376 17.18 -24.99 -8.55
N TYR A 377 16.60 -23.77 -8.48
CA TYR A 377 16.97 -22.80 -7.45
C TYR A 377 16.44 -23.19 -6.08
N ILE A 378 15.19 -23.62 -5.98
CA ILE A 378 14.59 -24.16 -4.73
C ILE A 378 15.45 -25.29 -4.17
N ASP A 379 15.87 -26.24 -4.99
CA ASP A 379 16.76 -27.33 -4.57
C ASP A 379 18.12 -26.84 -4.06
N LYS A 380 18.68 -25.81 -4.72
CA LYS A 380 19.91 -25.19 -4.25
C LYS A 380 19.73 -24.52 -2.89
N VAL A 381 18.62 -23.80 -2.68
CA VAL A 381 18.26 -23.20 -1.39
C VAL A 381 18.03 -24.27 -0.33
N ARG A 382 17.29 -25.33 -0.64
CA ARG A 382 17.01 -26.46 0.26
C ARG A 382 18.29 -27.13 0.76
N ASN A 383 19.27 -27.34 -0.12
CA ASN A 383 20.49 -28.06 0.22
C ASN A 383 21.55 -27.20 0.90
N LYS A 384 21.60 -25.88 0.67
CA LYS A 384 22.72 -25.01 1.09
C LYS A 384 22.29 -23.60 1.51
N GLY A 385 21.02 -23.24 1.44
CA GLY A 385 20.55 -21.86 1.68
C GLY A 385 20.34 -21.55 3.16
N VAL A 386 20.01 -22.55 3.96
CA VAL A 386 19.76 -22.34 5.39
C VAL A 386 21.08 -22.18 6.14
N SER A 387 21.30 -21.00 6.72
CA SER A 387 22.51 -20.68 7.49
C SER A 387 22.24 -19.64 8.58
N GLU A 388 22.94 -19.78 9.70
CA GLU A 388 22.85 -18.84 10.83
C GLU A 388 23.34 -17.44 10.45
N ASN A 389 24.42 -17.33 9.70
CA ASN A 389 24.94 -16.03 9.24
C ASN A 389 23.91 -15.22 8.45
N ARG A 390 23.09 -15.87 7.62
CA ARG A 390 22.00 -15.21 6.89
C ARG A 390 20.88 -14.77 7.83
N PHE A 391 20.54 -15.61 8.81
CA PHE A 391 19.58 -15.25 9.83
C PHE A 391 20.05 -14.04 10.64
N ASP A 392 21.31 -14.03 11.06
CA ASP A 392 21.88 -12.92 11.84
C ASP A 392 21.88 -11.61 11.05
N GLU A 393 22.18 -11.66 9.75
CA GLU A 393 22.09 -10.49 8.85
C GLU A 393 20.66 -9.95 8.79
N MET A 394 19.67 -10.83 8.57
CA MET A 394 18.25 -10.43 8.53
C MET A 394 17.79 -9.89 9.88
N LYS A 395 18.18 -10.51 10.98
CA LYS A 395 17.88 -10.07 12.35
C LYS A 395 18.48 -8.69 12.63
N GLN A 396 19.73 -8.46 12.24
CA GLN A 396 20.38 -7.16 12.42
C GLN A 396 19.64 -6.06 11.66
N LEU A 397 19.25 -6.31 10.42
CA LEU A 397 18.48 -5.36 9.62
C LEU A 397 17.10 -5.10 10.23
N ALA A 398 16.41 -6.13 10.70
CA ALA A 398 15.11 -6.00 11.36
C ALA A 398 15.19 -5.17 12.65
N VAL A 399 16.25 -5.35 13.45
CA VAL A 399 16.50 -4.57 14.68
C VAL A 399 16.76 -3.10 14.34
N ILE A 400 17.55 -2.83 13.30
CA ILE A 400 17.84 -1.45 12.84
C ILE A 400 16.56 -0.79 12.36
N ASP A 401 15.77 -1.47 11.55
CA ASP A 401 14.51 -0.97 10.99
C ASP A 401 13.48 -0.69 12.10
N PHE A 402 13.33 -1.58 13.06
CA PHE A 402 12.49 -1.34 14.24
C PHE A 402 12.95 -0.14 15.05
N ARG A 403 14.27 -0.01 15.28
CA ARG A 403 14.83 1.11 16.05
C ARG A 403 14.58 2.46 15.40
N PHE A 404 14.71 2.55 14.09
CA PHE A 404 14.61 3.79 13.31
C PHE A 404 13.34 3.84 12.46
N ARG A 405 12.30 3.13 12.89
CA ARG A 405 10.99 3.15 12.24
C ARG A 405 10.48 4.59 12.15
N GLU A 406 10.00 4.96 10.99
CA GLU A 406 9.39 6.27 10.76
C GLU A 406 7.99 6.34 11.36
N ARG A 407 7.57 7.53 11.76
CA ARG A 407 6.20 7.78 12.20
C ARG A 407 5.25 7.63 11.02
N SER A 408 4.11 7.03 11.28
CA SER A 408 3.00 6.96 10.33
C SER A 408 1.98 8.05 10.63
N GLU A 409 1.15 8.39 9.67
CA GLU A 409 -0.05 9.20 9.89
C GLU A 409 -0.95 8.54 10.96
N PRO A 410 -1.62 9.33 11.84
CA PRO A 410 -2.41 8.81 12.95
C PRO A 410 -3.42 7.73 12.56
N MET A 411 -4.19 7.93 11.49
CA MET A 411 -5.16 6.95 11.01
C MET A 411 -4.53 5.63 10.59
N ARG A 412 -3.41 5.69 9.84
CA ARG A 412 -2.68 4.49 9.39
C ARG A 412 -2.08 3.73 10.57
N GLU A 413 -1.59 4.47 11.58
CA GLU A 413 -1.05 3.85 12.78
C GLU A 413 -2.17 3.19 13.61
N ALA A 414 -3.33 3.83 13.77
CA ALA A 414 -4.48 3.24 14.44
C ALA A 414 -4.96 1.95 13.74
N MET A 415 -5.07 1.97 12.41
CA MET A 415 -5.41 0.76 11.61
C MET A 415 -4.40 -0.36 11.83
N ARG A 416 -3.10 -0.04 11.79
CA ARG A 416 -2.04 -1.01 12.03
C ARG A 416 -2.13 -1.63 13.43
N LEU A 417 -2.31 -0.80 14.45
CA LEU A 417 -2.38 -1.23 15.84
C LEU A 417 -3.61 -2.11 16.12
N SER A 418 -4.78 -1.74 15.63
CA SER A 418 -6.00 -2.55 15.79
C SER A 418 -5.86 -3.92 15.13
N SER A 419 -5.30 -3.99 13.92
CA SER A 419 -5.07 -5.26 13.21
C SER A 419 -4.01 -6.12 13.90
N LEU A 420 -2.88 -5.53 14.33
CA LEU A 420 -1.82 -6.28 15.03
C LEU A 420 -2.28 -6.78 16.41
N LEU A 421 -3.14 -6.04 17.11
CA LEU A 421 -3.71 -6.47 18.38
C LEU A 421 -4.63 -7.69 18.23
N ARG A 422 -5.23 -7.90 17.05
CA ARG A 422 -5.97 -9.13 16.73
C ARG A 422 -5.03 -10.33 16.68
N ASP A 423 -3.87 -10.19 16.02
CA ASP A 423 -3.02 -11.31 15.62
C ASP A 423 -1.87 -11.60 16.61
N TYR A 424 -1.46 -10.61 17.42
CA TYR A 424 -0.29 -10.72 18.30
C TYR A 424 -0.60 -10.42 19.77
N PRO A 425 0.20 -10.99 20.70
CA PRO A 425 0.09 -10.63 22.12
C PRO A 425 0.30 -9.13 22.33
N PRO A 426 -0.40 -8.50 23.31
CA PRO A 426 -0.30 -7.05 23.56
C PRO A 426 1.13 -6.53 23.75
N ARG A 427 2.03 -7.34 24.34
CA ARG A 427 3.43 -7.00 24.51
C ARG A 427 4.14 -6.75 23.19
N ASP A 428 3.82 -7.53 22.15
CA ASP A 428 4.59 -7.59 20.92
C ASP A 428 3.95 -6.80 19.76
N ILE A 429 2.79 -6.18 19.94
CA ILE A 429 2.04 -5.49 18.87
C ILE A 429 2.85 -4.41 18.14
N LEU A 430 3.80 -3.76 18.80
CA LEU A 430 4.66 -2.77 18.16
C LEU A 430 5.88 -3.38 17.48
N SER A 431 6.35 -4.53 17.95
CA SER A 431 7.61 -5.16 17.52
C SER A 431 7.43 -6.42 16.65
N ALA A 432 6.27 -7.10 16.72
CA ALA A 432 6.03 -8.38 16.04
C ALA A 432 6.44 -8.41 14.56
N PRO A 433 6.20 -7.38 13.72
CA PRO A 433 6.64 -7.39 12.33
C PRO A 433 8.15 -7.51 12.15
N TRP A 434 8.95 -7.10 13.15
CA TRP A 434 10.42 -7.09 13.11
C TRP A 434 11.08 -8.17 13.96
N LEU A 435 10.31 -8.94 14.75
CA LEU A 435 10.89 -9.96 15.62
C LEU A 435 11.54 -11.08 14.80
N MET A 436 12.82 -11.34 15.09
CA MET A 436 13.59 -12.49 14.65
C MET A 436 14.43 -12.96 15.85
N GLU A 437 13.80 -13.68 16.79
CA GLU A 437 14.42 -13.92 18.09
C GLU A 437 15.49 -15.02 18.04
N ARG A 438 15.20 -16.13 17.39
CA ARG A 438 16.10 -17.28 17.32
C ARG A 438 16.16 -17.93 15.96
N TYR A 439 17.33 -18.43 15.63
CA TYR A 439 17.55 -19.27 14.46
C TYR A 439 16.83 -20.62 14.63
N ALA A 440 15.98 -20.98 13.68
CA ALA A 440 15.13 -22.17 13.72
C ALA A 440 15.25 -22.99 12.42
N PRO A 441 16.41 -23.63 12.16
CA PRO A 441 16.70 -24.29 10.88
C PRO A 441 15.70 -25.40 10.55
N GLU A 442 15.16 -26.12 11.55
CA GLU A 442 14.15 -27.16 11.33
C GLU A 442 12.84 -26.58 10.76
N GLN A 443 12.44 -25.38 11.23
CA GLN A 443 11.23 -24.72 10.73
C GLN A 443 11.45 -24.20 9.30
N TYR A 444 12.65 -23.69 9.00
CA TYR A 444 13.00 -23.23 7.65
C TYR A 444 13.03 -24.41 6.67
N GLN A 445 13.61 -25.52 7.09
CA GLN A 445 13.63 -26.75 6.29
C GLN A 445 12.22 -27.30 6.08
N ALA A 446 11.35 -27.26 7.09
CA ALA A 446 9.97 -27.72 6.97
C ALA A 446 9.17 -26.91 5.91
N ILE A 447 9.43 -25.61 5.78
CA ILE A 447 8.86 -24.80 4.67
C ILE A 447 9.44 -25.25 3.33
N LEU A 448 10.78 -25.37 3.23
CA LEU A 448 11.44 -25.80 2.00
C LEU A 448 10.99 -27.18 1.52
N ASP A 449 10.72 -28.11 2.44
CA ASP A 449 10.24 -29.46 2.14
C ASP A 449 8.81 -29.47 1.54
N ARG A 450 8.04 -28.38 1.74
CA ARG A 450 6.74 -28.17 1.08
C ARG A 450 6.84 -27.63 -0.33
N LEU A 451 7.99 -27.09 -0.73
CA LEU A 451 8.17 -26.49 -2.07
C LEU A 451 8.55 -27.58 -3.08
N THR A 452 7.63 -28.49 -3.35
CA THR A 452 7.82 -29.65 -4.23
C THR A 452 6.92 -29.55 -5.46
N PRO A 453 7.28 -30.21 -6.58
CA PRO A 453 6.41 -30.29 -7.75
C PRO A 453 4.98 -30.77 -7.43
N ASP A 454 4.84 -31.77 -6.57
CA ASP A 454 3.54 -32.38 -6.23
C ASP A 454 2.66 -31.48 -5.33
N ASN A 455 3.22 -30.45 -4.73
CA ASN A 455 2.51 -29.50 -3.86
C ASN A 455 2.46 -28.11 -4.50
N LEU A 456 2.14 -28.01 -5.78
CA LEU A 456 2.24 -26.79 -6.56
C LEU A 456 0.94 -26.44 -7.29
N MET A 457 0.48 -25.19 -7.11
CA MET A 457 -0.48 -24.52 -7.97
C MET A 457 0.25 -23.44 -8.79
N VAL A 458 0.19 -23.52 -10.11
CA VAL A 458 0.74 -22.48 -11.00
C VAL A 458 -0.39 -21.62 -11.54
N TRP A 459 -0.24 -20.31 -11.32
CA TRP A 459 -1.13 -19.29 -11.86
C TRP A 459 -0.45 -18.58 -13.02
N VAL A 460 -1.08 -18.58 -14.18
CA VAL A 460 -0.62 -17.81 -15.35
C VAL A 460 -1.70 -16.84 -15.77
N SER A 461 -1.34 -15.62 -16.06
CA SER A 461 -2.24 -14.64 -16.66
C SER A 461 -1.60 -13.95 -17.84
N ALA A 462 -2.36 -13.79 -18.93
CA ALA A 462 -1.88 -13.19 -20.18
C ALA A 462 -3.05 -12.59 -20.98
N PRO A 463 -2.78 -11.67 -21.94
CA PRO A 463 -3.84 -11.09 -22.79
C PRO A 463 -4.48 -12.09 -23.74
N ALA A 464 -3.72 -13.13 -24.16
CA ALA A 464 -4.25 -14.16 -25.02
C ALA A 464 -5.27 -15.03 -24.27
N GLN A 465 -6.34 -15.39 -24.96
CA GLN A 465 -7.30 -16.33 -24.45
C GLN A 465 -6.63 -17.71 -24.28
N PRO A 466 -6.85 -18.41 -23.14
CA PRO A 466 -6.32 -19.76 -22.97
C PRO A 466 -6.80 -20.70 -24.07
N GLU A 467 -5.93 -21.65 -24.45
CA GLU A 467 -6.26 -22.68 -25.42
C GLU A 467 -6.95 -23.87 -24.73
N GLY A 468 -7.96 -24.52 -25.37
CA GLY A 468 -8.63 -25.67 -24.82
C GLY A 468 -10.03 -25.41 -24.27
N THR A 469 -10.47 -26.18 -23.25
CA THR A 469 -11.80 -26.01 -22.66
C THR A 469 -11.84 -24.82 -21.75
N LEU A 470 -12.58 -23.77 -22.15
CA LEU A 470 -12.73 -22.55 -21.36
C LEU A 470 -13.79 -22.70 -20.28
N LEU A 471 -13.43 -22.21 -19.12
CA LEU A 471 -14.33 -21.92 -18.02
C LEU A 471 -14.49 -20.41 -17.90
N PHE A 472 -15.56 -19.96 -17.24
CA PHE A 472 -15.82 -18.55 -16.99
C PHE A 472 -16.18 -18.36 -15.53
N THR A 473 -15.68 -17.29 -14.93
CA THR A 473 -16.09 -16.93 -13.57
C THR A 473 -17.49 -16.33 -13.55
N ASN A 474 -18.27 -16.62 -12.51
CA ASN A 474 -19.70 -16.27 -12.46
C ASN A 474 -19.96 -14.76 -12.63
N TRP A 475 -19.24 -13.90 -11.90
CA TRP A 475 -19.58 -12.49 -11.80
C TRP A 475 -18.74 -11.58 -12.69
N TYR A 476 -17.51 -11.99 -13.01
CA TYR A 476 -16.58 -11.21 -13.83
C TYR A 476 -16.43 -11.76 -15.25
N GLU A 477 -17.07 -12.87 -15.56
CA GLU A 477 -17.03 -13.53 -16.87
C GLU A 477 -15.60 -13.67 -17.42
N THR A 478 -14.64 -13.93 -16.53
CA THR A 478 -13.24 -14.05 -16.89
C THR A 478 -12.99 -15.40 -17.51
N PRO A 479 -12.51 -15.47 -18.76
CA PRO A 479 -12.12 -16.73 -19.36
C PRO A 479 -10.88 -17.30 -18.66
N TRP A 480 -10.95 -18.57 -18.31
CA TRP A 480 -9.83 -19.28 -17.68
C TRP A 480 -9.89 -20.78 -18.01
N GLN A 481 -8.78 -21.45 -17.75
CA GLN A 481 -8.61 -22.87 -17.95
C GLN A 481 -7.82 -23.46 -16.79
N ARG A 482 -8.07 -24.73 -16.46
CA ARG A 482 -7.26 -25.50 -15.54
C ARG A 482 -6.79 -26.80 -16.22
N GLU A 483 -5.57 -27.22 -15.91
CA GLU A 483 -4.96 -28.43 -16.45
C GLU A 483 -4.00 -29.07 -15.45
N PRO A 484 -3.87 -30.41 -15.42
CA PRO A 484 -2.83 -31.07 -14.66
C PRO A 484 -1.46 -30.58 -15.10
N LEU A 485 -0.55 -30.40 -14.13
CA LEU A 485 0.81 -29.91 -14.38
C LEU A 485 1.83 -31.03 -14.24
N THR A 486 2.77 -31.08 -15.18
CA THR A 486 4.01 -31.84 -15.03
C THR A 486 5.17 -30.86 -15.07
N VAL A 487 5.98 -30.84 -14.03
CA VAL A 487 7.16 -29.96 -13.98
C VAL A 487 8.23 -30.53 -14.92
N PRO A 488 8.60 -29.79 -15.98
CA PRO A 488 9.57 -30.26 -16.94
C PRO A 488 10.99 -30.24 -16.38
N GLU A 489 11.85 -31.13 -16.87
CA GLU A 489 13.29 -31.01 -16.64
C GLU A 489 13.83 -29.85 -17.52
N THR A 490 14.65 -28.98 -16.93
CA THR A 490 15.25 -27.89 -17.71
C THR A 490 16.25 -28.46 -18.70
N THR A 491 16.18 -27.98 -19.94
CA THR A 491 17.17 -28.26 -20.99
C THR A 491 18.29 -27.23 -21.03
N ASP A 492 18.09 -26.05 -20.41
CA ASP A 492 19.06 -24.95 -20.40
C ASP A 492 20.06 -25.08 -19.22
N ASN A 493 21.01 -26.00 -19.37
CA ASN A 493 22.06 -26.21 -18.38
C ASN A 493 22.98 -24.99 -18.21
N GLN A 494 23.07 -24.09 -19.22
CA GLN A 494 23.89 -22.89 -19.13
C GLN A 494 23.28 -21.85 -18.18
N LEU A 495 21.96 -21.68 -18.22
CA LEU A 495 21.25 -20.84 -17.26
C LEU A 495 21.28 -21.43 -15.85
N ALA A 496 21.04 -22.72 -15.71
CA ALA A 496 21.07 -23.41 -14.41
C ALA A 496 22.46 -23.31 -13.73
N ALA A 497 23.55 -23.35 -14.52
CA ALA A 497 24.92 -23.23 -14.01
C ALA A 497 25.23 -21.81 -13.45
N GLN A 498 24.48 -20.79 -13.82
CA GLN A 498 24.63 -19.41 -13.32
C GLN A 498 23.93 -19.18 -11.98
N LEU A 499 23.05 -20.09 -11.56
CA LEU A 499 22.33 -19.95 -10.30
C LEU A 499 23.31 -20.04 -9.12
N ALA A 500 23.26 -19.07 -8.22
CA ALA A 500 24.05 -19.00 -7.00
C ALA A 500 23.22 -18.48 -5.83
N LEU A 501 23.59 -18.86 -4.62
CA LEU A 501 22.99 -18.30 -3.42
C LEU A 501 23.52 -16.88 -3.17
N PRO A 502 22.71 -16.01 -2.52
CA PRO A 502 23.13 -14.65 -2.21
C PRO A 502 24.41 -14.60 -1.37
N ALA A 503 25.31 -13.68 -1.70
CA ALA A 503 26.46 -13.35 -0.85
C ALA A 503 26.03 -12.56 0.39
N ALA A 504 26.94 -12.39 1.37
CA ALA A 504 26.72 -11.48 2.50
C ALA A 504 26.51 -10.04 2.01
N ASN A 505 25.63 -9.30 2.68
CA ASN A 505 25.25 -7.95 2.27
C ASN A 505 26.30 -6.90 2.70
N PRO A 506 27.04 -6.26 1.76
CA PRO A 506 28.07 -5.29 2.11
C PRO A 506 27.54 -3.92 2.55
N PHE A 507 26.22 -3.73 2.53
CA PHE A 507 25.55 -2.48 2.90
C PHE A 507 24.95 -2.47 4.28
N VAL A 508 24.97 -3.59 5.02
CA VAL A 508 24.52 -3.59 6.41
C VAL A 508 25.21 -2.46 7.16
N PRO A 509 24.45 -1.53 7.79
CA PRO A 509 25.04 -0.39 8.47
C PRO A 509 25.88 -0.83 9.68
N GLU A 510 27.10 -0.29 9.80
CA GLU A 510 28.01 -0.50 10.91
C GLU A 510 28.05 0.70 11.85
N ASN A 511 27.87 1.91 11.29
CA ASN A 511 27.79 3.16 12.05
C ASN A 511 26.41 3.79 11.93
N LEU A 512 25.75 3.94 13.06
CA LEU A 512 24.41 4.53 13.20
C LEU A 512 24.44 5.82 14.05
N ASP A 513 25.62 6.46 14.17
CA ASP A 513 25.78 7.67 14.95
C ASP A 513 25.11 8.87 14.26
N LEU A 514 24.57 9.75 15.12
CA LEU A 514 24.02 11.02 14.65
C LEU A 514 25.14 12.07 14.53
N VAL A 515 25.13 12.83 13.45
CA VAL A 515 26.04 13.95 13.24
C VAL A 515 25.73 15.07 14.24
N ALA A 516 26.75 15.56 14.94
CA ALA A 516 26.60 16.61 15.92
C ALA A 516 26.16 17.94 15.27
N GLY A 517 25.28 18.66 15.97
CA GLY A 517 24.82 20.01 15.63
C GLY A 517 23.31 20.10 15.51
N ASN A 518 22.78 21.31 15.43
CA ASN A 518 21.34 21.56 15.37
C ASN A 518 20.78 21.36 13.97
N THR A 519 19.48 21.04 13.90
CA THR A 519 18.71 21.09 12.66
C THR A 519 18.77 22.47 12.04
N MET A 520 18.90 22.52 10.73
CA MET A 520 18.82 23.75 9.93
C MET A 520 17.37 23.90 9.44
N GLU A 521 16.83 25.10 9.56
CA GLU A 521 15.45 25.37 9.15
C GLU A 521 15.29 25.28 7.63
N HIS A 522 16.30 25.79 6.89
CA HIS A 522 16.30 25.79 5.43
C HIS A 522 17.65 25.32 4.89
N PRO A 523 17.68 24.69 3.69
CA PRO A 523 18.92 24.39 3.01
C PRO A 523 19.71 25.65 2.68
N VAL A 524 21.03 25.61 2.89
CA VAL A 524 21.94 26.69 2.53
C VAL A 524 22.77 26.29 1.31
N LYS A 525 23.06 27.26 0.45
CA LYS A 525 23.98 27.07 -0.65
C LYS A 525 25.42 27.10 -0.12
N LEU A 526 26.11 25.96 -0.13
CA LEU A 526 27.51 25.83 0.28
C LEU A 526 28.47 26.47 -0.73
N GLY A 527 28.07 26.54 -1.99
CA GLY A 527 28.88 27.08 -3.05
C GLY A 527 28.51 26.51 -4.41
N GLU A 528 29.39 26.76 -5.37
CA GLU A 528 29.33 26.23 -6.72
C GLU A 528 30.66 25.54 -7.04
N LEU A 529 30.60 24.38 -7.63
CA LEU A 529 31.79 23.63 -8.08
C LEU A 529 31.69 23.40 -9.59
N ASP A 530 32.34 24.25 -10.37
CA ASP A 530 32.38 24.20 -11.84
C ASP A 530 30.97 24.04 -12.47
N GLY A 531 30.05 24.88 -12.06
CA GLY A 531 28.68 24.91 -12.54
C GLY A 531 27.68 24.03 -11.77
N LEU A 532 28.13 23.19 -10.83
CA LEU A 532 27.25 22.43 -9.94
C LEU A 532 26.90 23.29 -8.70
N ASP A 533 25.65 23.67 -8.56
CA ASP A 533 25.12 24.30 -7.35
C ASP A 533 24.96 23.27 -6.25
N ILE A 534 25.55 23.55 -5.07
CA ILE A 534 25.58 22.62 -3.93
C ILE A 534 24.76 23.20 -2.79
N TRP A 535 23.68 22.52 -2.43
CA TRP A 535 22.81 22.83 -1.30
C TRP A 535 22.96 21.80 -0.20
N TYR A 536 22.84 22.23 1.04
CA TYR A 536 23.00 21.39 2.21
C TYR A 536 22.03 21.80 3.31
N ALA A 537 21.44 20.80 3.97
CA ALA A 537 20.70 20.98 5.21
C ALA A 537 20.91 19.78 6.15
N ARG A 538 21.40 20.04 7.35
CA ARG A 538 21.40 19.05 8.42
C ARG A 538 20.01 18.99 9.05
N ASP A 539 19.45 17.78 9.15
CA ASP A 539 18.16 17.54 9.81
C ASP A 539 18.32 16.47 10.90
N THR A 540 18.10 16.86 12.13
CA THR A 540 18.19 15.98 13.31
C THR A 540 16.85 15.81 14.03
N ARG A 541 15.76 16.34 13.47
CA ARG A 541 14.42 16.34 14.11
C ARG A 541 13.91 14.94 14.47
N PHE A 542 14.24 13.96 13.66
CA PHE A 542 13.72 12.58 13.81
C PHE A 542 14.71 11.63 14.49
N ASN A 543 15.90 12.11 14.90
CA ASN A 543 16.95 11.29 15.53
C ASN A 543 17.25 10.00 14.75
N THR A 544 17.25 10.07 13.42
CA THR A 544 17.55 8.94 12.54
C THR A 544 18.87 9.14 11.81
N PRO A 545 19.73 8.10 11.70
CA PRO A 545 20.99 8.18 10.95
C PRO A 545 20.74 8.02 9.45
N LYS A 546 19.75 8.76 8.93
CA LYS A 546 19.35 8.73 7.53
C LYS A 546 19.67 10.04 6.83
N ALA A 547 19.94 9.95 5.54
CA ALA A 547 20.18 11.12 4.71
C ALA A 547 19.59 10.91 3.32
N ASN A 548 19.33 12.00 2.60
CA ASN A 548 18.93 12.01 1.20
C ASN A 548 19.90 12.88 0.40
N VAL A 549 20.27 12.41 -0.79
CA VAL A 549 21.06 13.16 -1.75
C VAL A 549 20.29 13.21 -3.06
N PHE A 550 19.99 14.40 -3.54
CA PHE A 550 19.37 14.65 -4.82
C PHE A 550 20.38 15.27 -5.76
N ILE A 551 20.51 14.70 -6.95
CA ILE A 551 21.37 15.22 -8.02
C ILE A 551 20.48 15.42 -9.22
N SER A 552 20.09 16.65 -9.51
CA SER A 552 19.22 16.99 -10.62
C SER A 552 20.07 17.50 -11.79
N LEU A 553 20.05 16.77 -12.88
CA LEU A 553 20.68 17.12 -14.15
C LEU A 553 19.60 17.73 -15.05
N ARG A 554 19.39 19.04 -14.91
CA ARG A 554 18.42 19.75 -15.72
C ARG A 554 18.98 19.99 -17.10
N THR A 555 18.20 19.69 -18.16
CA THR A 555 18.63 19.82 -19.54
C THR A 555 17.43 20.04 -20.46
N PRO A 556 17.51 20.95 -21.46
CA PRO A 556 16.42 21.14 -22.41
C PRO A 556 16.20 19.92 -23.31
N ALA A 557 17.22 19.06 -23.45
CA ALA A 557 17.14 17.88 -24.32
C ALA A 557 16.14 16.83 -23.84
N ALA A 558 15.85 16.75 -22.53
CA ALA A 558 15.01 15.69 -21.95
C ALA A 558 13.55 15.72 -22.44
N ARG A 559 13.03 16.91 -22.78
CA ARG A 559 11.64 17.14 -23.12
C ARG A 559 11.44 18.03 -24.36
N ALA A 560 12.41 18.04 -25.27
CA ALA A 560 12.34 18.85 -26.52
C ALA A 560 11.26 18.32 -27.49
N SER A 561 10.86 17.05 -27.38
CA SER A 561 9.86 16.39 -28.22
C SER A 561 9.34 15.12 -27.55
N ALA A 562 8.25 14.53 -28.04
CA ALA A 562 7.77 13.21 -27.62
C ALA A 562 8.87 12.14 -27.75
N ARG A 563 9.71 12.25 -28.81
CA ARG A 563 10.84 11.35 -29.02
C ARG A 563 11.91 11.51 -27.92
N SER A 564 12.21 12.74 -27.53
CA SER A 564 13.14 13.04 -26.44
C SER A 564 12.63 12.52 -25.09
N GLU A 565 11.33 12.63 -24.82
CA GLU A 565 10.71 12.06 -23.63
C GLU A 565 10.84 10.54 -23.61
N VAL A 566 10.54 9.85 -24.71
CA VAL A 566 10.73 8.41 -24.87
C VAL A 566 12.18 7.98 -24.65
N LEU A 567 13.13 8.70 -25.24
CA LEU A 567 14.56 8.42 -25.06
C LEU A 567 15.01 8.64 -23.61
N SER A 568 14.48 9.66 -22.91
CA SER A 568 14.74 9.90 -21.49
C SER A 568 14.24 8.74 -20.63
N GLN A 569 13.04 8.23 -20.90
CA GLN A 569 12.46 7.09 -20.18
C GLN A 569 13.28 5.81 -20.44
N LEU A 570 13.66 5.53 -21.68
CA LEU A 570 14.48 4.35 -22.02
C LEU A 570 15.88 4.42 -21.42
N LEU A 571 16.50 5.61 -21.36
CA LEU A 571 17.80 5.80 -20.72
C LEU A 571 17.74 5.49 -19.22
N VAL A 572 16.76 6.03 -18.54
CA VAL A 572 16.52 5.80 -17.11
C VAL A 572 16.25 4.32 -16.85
N ASP A 573 15.43 3.68 -17.67
CA ASP A 573 15.12 2.26 -17.55
C ASP A 573 16.37 1.38 -17.70
N ALA A 574 17.24 1.69 -18.66
CA ALA A 574 18.48 0.97 -18.86
C ALA A 574 19.43 1.12 -17.65
N ILE A 575 19.57 2.33 -17.10
CA ILE A 575 20.38 2.59 -15.90
C ILE A 575 19.84 1.79 -14.71
N ASN A 576 18.55 1.89 -14.45
CA ASN A 576 17.91 1.16 -13.33
C ASN A 576 18.04 -0.36 -13.50
N THR A 577 17.90 -0.87 -14.72
CA THR A 577 18.05 -2.30 -15.01
C THR A 577 19.48 -2.79 -14.74
N ASN A 578 20.50 -2.00 -15.13
CA ASN A 578 21.90 -2.36 -14.93
C ASN A 578 22.31 -2.31 -13.45
N LEU A 579 21.72 -1.39 -12.68
CA LEU A 579 21.99 -1.24 -11.24
C LEU A 579 21.31 -2.31 -10.38
N ASN A 580 20.21 -2.88 -10.82
CA ASN A 580 19.30 -3.68 -10.00
C ASN A 580 20.00 -4.76 -9.15
N ALA A 581 20.69 -5.69 -9.78
CA ALA A 581 21.28 -6.83 -9.08
C ALA A 581 22.33 -6.42 -8.04
N TRP A 582 23.01 -5.29 -8.24
CA TRP A 582 23.98 -4.77 -7.29
C TRP A 582 23.32 -3.94 -6.20
N ALA A 583 22.41 -3.05 -6.57
CA ALA A 583 21.75 -2.13 -5.66
C ALA A 583 20.70 -2.82 -4.74
N TYR A 584 20.23 -4.00 -5.11
CA TYR A 584 19.29 -4.77 -4.30
C TYR A 584 19.79 -5.01 -2.87
N SER A 585 21.08 -5.33 -2.70
CA SER A 585 21.68 -5.46 -1.37
C SER A 585 21.63 -4.16 -0.57
N ALA A 586 21.78 -3.00 -1.24
CA ALA A 586 21.62 -1.70 -0.59
C ALA A 586 20.17 -1.48 -0.15
N SER A 587 19.20 -1.83 -0.99
CA SER A 587 17.76 -1.73 -0.67
C SER A 587 17.40 -2.58 0.55
N LEU A 588 17.87 -3.82 0.63
CA LEU A 588 17.66 -4.68 1.81
C LEU A 588 18.25 -4.07 3.08
N ALA A 589 19.30 -3.24 2.97
CA ALA A 589 19.95 -2.57 4.09
C ALA A 589 19.38 -1.17 4.38
N GLY A 590 18.22 -0.82 3.84
CA GLY A 590 17.55 0.46 4.07
C GLY A 590 18.18 1.65 3.34
N LEU A 591 18.91 1.38 2.24
CA LEU A 591 19.40 2.38 1.28
C LEU A 591 18.64 2.23 -0.02
N ASP A 592 17.86 3.22 -0.40
CA ASP A 592 17.14 3.25 -1.67
C ASP A 592 17.73 4.26 -2.64
N TYR A 593 17.45 4.07 -3.93
CA TYR A 593 17.73 5.04 -4.96
C TYR A 593 16.59 5.08 -5.97
N SER A 594 16.50 6.18 -6.64
CA SER A 594 15.66 6.31 -7.83
C SER A 594 16.36 7.21 -8.86
N VAL A 595 16.40 6.76 -10.10
CA VAL A 595 16.75 7.59 -11.26
C VAL A 595 15.46 7.76 -12.03
N TYR A 596 15.01 9.00 -12.23
CA TYR A 596 13.73 9.27 -12.89
C TYR A 596 13.78 10.53 -13.76
N PRO A 597 13.09 10.52 -14.91
CA PRO A 597 12.94 11.69 -15.75
C PRO A 597 11.85 12.61 -15.18
N HIS A 598 12.02 13.90 -15.36
CA HIS A 598 11.02 14.92 -15.02
C HIS A 598 10.98 16.02 -16.07
N LEU A 599 10.08 16.99 -15.93
CA LEU A 599 9.87 18.06 -16.92
C LEU A 599 11.15 18.84 -17.32
N ARG A 600 12.15 18.89 -16.45
CA ARG A 600 13.38 19.68 -16.67
C ARG A 600 14.63 18.85 -16.87
N GLY A 601 14.56 17.54 -16.85
CA GLY A 601 15.74 16.68 -16.98
C GLY A 601 15.59 15.32 -16.29
N ILE A 602 16.68 14.86 -15.68
CA ILE A 602 16.74 13.60 -14.92
C ILE A 602 17.26 13.91 -13.52
N THR A 603 16.61 13.30 -12.52
CA THR A 603 17.08 13.36 -11.13
C THR A 603 17.53 11.98 -10.67
N ILE A 604 18.66 11.95 -9.98
CA ILE A 604 19.15 10.83 -9.19
C ILE A 604 18.86 11.17 -7.73
N ARG A 605 18.08 10.34 -7.06
CA ARG A 605 17.88 10.40 -5.60
C ARG A 605 18.52 9.17 -4.98
N VAL A 606 19.25 9.37 -3.89
CA VAL A 606 19.75 8.31 -3.02
C VAL A 606 19.39 8.63 -1.61
N GLY A 607 18.76 7.71 -0.88
CA GLY A 607 18.28 7.93 0.47
C GLY A 607 18.46 6.72 1.38
N GLY A 608 18.34 6.93 2.70
CA GLY A 608 18.41 5.90 3.71
C GLY A 608 19.57 6.05 4.69
N TYR A 609 20.06 4.96 5.29
CA TYR A 609 21.12 4.98 6.27
C TYR A 609 22.43 5.56 5.69
N ASN A 610 22.94 6.65 6.28
CA ASN A 610 24.01 7.43 5.69
C ASN A 610 25.38 6.72 5.67
N ASP A 611 25.62 5.70 6.50
CA ASP A 611 26.91 5.02 6.62
C ASP A 611 27.50 4.54 5.28
N LYS A 612 26.69 3.81 4.50
CA LYS A 612 27.12 3.25 3.20
C LYS A 612 26.60 4.03 1.98
N LEU A 613 25.91 5.16 2.18
CA LEU A 613 25.24 5.94 1.12
C LEU A 613 26.23 6.35 0.01
N HIS A 614 27.45 6.77 0.36
CA HIS A 614 28.48 7.17 -0.59
C HIS A 614 28.87 6.08 -1.59
N LYS A 615 28.82 4.79 -1.18
CA LYS A 615 29.10 3.65 -2.08
C LYS A 615 28.01 3.53 -3.15
N LEU A 616 26.75 3.72 -2.75
CA LEU A 616 25.62 3.65 -3.68
C LEU A 616 25.64 4.83 -4.64
N VAL A 617 25.86 6.06 -4.16
CA VAL A 617 26.03 7.25 -5.03
C VAL A 617 27.12 7.02 -6.07
N ASN A 618 28.29 6.57 -5.67
CA ASN A 618 29.40 6.31 -6.58
C ASN A 618 29.04 5.29 -7.67
N ARG A 619 28.39 4.21 -7.32
CA ARG A 619 28.00 3.18 -8.30
C ARG A 619 26.99 3.71 -9.31
N ILE A 620 26.00 4.49 -8.85
CA ILE A 620 25.01 5.11 -9.73
C ILE A 620 25.66 6.09 -10.69
N LEU A 621 26.57 6.94 -10.19
CA LEU A 621 27.30 7.89 -11.04
C LEU A 621 28.16 7.20 -12.10
N LEU A 622 28.82 6.08 -11.77
CA LEU A 622 29.57 5.27 -12.73
C LEU A 622 28.65 4.74 -13.84
N GLU A 623 27.51 4.18 -13.47
CA GLU A 623 26.54 3.65 -14.44
C GLU A 623 25.94 4.77 -15.30
N PHE A 624 25.71 5.95 -14.72
CA PHE A 624 25.19 7.11 -15.45
C PHE A 624 26.22 7.67 -16.44
N SER A 625 27.51 7.65 -16.10
CA SER A 625 28.58 8.17 -16.96
C SER A 625 28.89 7.27 -18.17
N ASP A 626 28.74 5.95 -18.04
CA ASP A 626 28.97 4.95 -19.09
C ASP A 626 27.92 3.82 -19.06
N PRO A 627 26.66 4.12 -19.39
CA PRO A 627 25.58 3.14 -19.30
C PRO A 627 25.77 2.04 -20.37
N GLN A 628 25.72 0.78 -19.92
CA GLN A 628 25.87 -0.37 -20.79
C GLN A 628 24.55 -0.75 -21.46
N PHE A 629 24.49 -0.64 -22.78
CA PHE A 629 23.33 -0.96 -23.59
C PHE A 629 23.56 -2.21 -24.42
N THR A 630 22.71 -3.23 -24.27
CA THR A 630 22.63 -4.35 -25.21
C THR A 630 21.36 -4.24 -26.05
N THR A 631 21.42 -4.74 -27.29
CA THR A 631 20.26 -4.76 -28.19
C THR A 631 19.06 -5.49 -27.59
N GLN A 632 19.31 -6.61 -26.90
CA GLN A 632 18.26 -7.38 -26.25
C GLN A 632 17.54 -6.56 -25.16
N ARG A 633 18.30 -5.96 -24.22
CA ARG A 633 17.75 -5.12 -23.15
C ARG A 633 17.00 -3.91 -23.68
N PHE A 634 17.56 -3.25 -24.69
CA PHE A 634 16.90 -2.13 -25.37
C PHE A 634 15.55 -2.54 -25.96
N ASN A 635 15.47 -3.67 -26.67
CA ASN A 635 14.24 -4.14 -27.27
C ASN A 635 13.19 -4.51 -26.22
N ILE A 636 13.59 -5.13 -25.10
CA ILE A 636 12.70 -5.45 -23.97
C ILE A 636 12.17 -4.15 -23.34
N ALA A 637 13.03 -3.19 -23.02
CA ALA A 637 12.66 -1.90 -22.45
C ALA A 637 11.71 -1.12 -23.36
N ARG A 638 12.03 -1.06 -24.66
CA ARG A 638 11.18 -0.40 -25.66
C ARG A 638 9.82 -1.06 -25.78
N GLN A 639 9.75 -2.40 -25.79
CA GLN A 639 8.49 -3.13 -25.86
C GLN A 639 7.65 -2.89 -24.61
N ARG A 640 8.25 -2.95 -23.42
CA ARG A 640 7.57 -2.64 -22.15
C ARG A 640 7.01 -1.22 -22.13
N LEU A 641 7.77 -0.23 -22.60
CA LEU A 641 7.30 1.15 -22.71
C LEU A 641 6.09 1.24 -23.64
N MET A 642 6.14 0.58 -24.80
CA MET A 642 5.03 0.54 -25.75
C MET A 642 3.79 -0.13 -25.15
N ASP A 643 3.94 -1.30 -24.50
CA ASP A 643 2.87 -2.03 -23.84
C ASP A 643 2.22 -1.15 -22.74
N GLY A 644 3.05 -0.42 -21.98
CA GLY A 644 2.58 0.54 -20.96
C GLY A 644 1.80 1.72 -21.56
N LEU A 645 2.27 2.28 -22.66
CA LEU A 645 1.56 3.37 -23.36
C LEU A 645 0.24 2.88 -23.98
N GLU A 646 0.21 1.70 -24.57
CA GLU A 646 -1.01 1.09 -25.12
C GLU A 646 -2.03 0.76 -24.01
N ASN A 647 -1.58 0.32 -22.84
CA ASN A 647 -2.45 0.05 -21.69
C ASN A 647 -3.13 1.30 -21.13
N LYS A 648 -2.54 2.50 -21.30
CA LYS A 648 -3.19 3.76 -20.89
C LYS A 648 -4.52 4.03 -21.60
N ALA A 649 -4.66 3.58 -22.84
CA ALA A 649 -5.94 3.66 -23.57
C ALA A 649 -7.06 2.78 -22.96
N LYS A 650 -6.69 1.86 -22.05
CA LYS A 650 -7.60 0.96 -21.32
C LYS A 650 -7.86 1.43 -19.89
N ASP A 651 -7.27 2.54 -19.47
CA ASP A 651 -7.52 3.12 -18.16
C ASP A 651 -8.94 3.69 -18.06
N ARG A 652 -9.42 3.90 -16.82
CA ARG A 652 -10.75 4.46 -16.59
C ARG A 652 -10.90 5.81 -17.27
N PRO A 653 -12.09 6.15 -17.82
CA PRO A 653 -12.31 7.41 -18.51
C PRO A 653 -11.86 8.65 -17.74
N VAL A 654 -12.11 8.75 -16.42
CA VAL A 654 -11.66 9.90 -15.61
C VAL A 654 -10.13 10.02 -15.49
N GLN A 655 -9.39 8.92 -15.57
CA GLN A 655 -7.92 8.96 -15.60
C GLN A 655 -7.43 9.50 -16.95
N GLN A 656 -8.09 9.11 -18.03
CA GLN A 656 -7.77 9.60 -19.38
C GLN A 656 -8.10 11.09 -19.53
N THR A 657 -9.21 11.61 -18.93
CA THR A 657 -9.50 13.04 -18.93
C THR A 657 -8.46 13.84 -18.14
N SER A 658 -8.01 13.34 -16.99
CA SER A 658 -6.96 13.97 -16.19
C SER A 658 -5.61 14.02 -16.94
N GLU A 659 -5.22 12.93 -17.61
CA GLU A 659 -4.00 12.90 -18.44
C GLU A 659 -4.08 13.85 -19.63
N PHE A 660 -5.26 13.94 -20.25
CA PHE A 660 -5.50 14.91 -21.33
C PHE A 660 -5.32 16.34 -20.85
N ILE A 661 -5.91 16.71 -19.71
CA ILE A 661 -5.81 18.07 -19.13
C ILE A 661 -4.33 18.40 -18.86
N GLN A 662 -3.59 17.51 -18.23
CA GLN A 662 -2.16 17.70 -17.95
C GLN A 662 -1.36 17.88 -19.25
N THR A 663 -1.61 17.04 -20.24
CA THR A 663 -0.91 17.09 -21.53
C THR A 663 -1.26 18.35 -22.33
N ALA A 664 -2.49 18.83 -22.25
CA ALA A 664 -2.93 20.03 -22.96
C ALA A 664 -2.41 21.33 -22.33
N LEU A 665 -2.19 21.35 -21.02
CA LEU A 665 -1.88 22.56 -20.27
C LEU A 665 -0.41 22.70 -19.87
N ILE A 666 0.32 21.60 -19.66
CA ILE A 666 1.73 21.67 -19.24
C ILE A 666 2.64 21.68 -20.46
N ASP A 667 3.44 22.73 -20.62
CA ASP A 667 4.44 22.81 -21.70
C ASP A 667 5.52 21.74 -21.51
N GLY A 668 5.88 21.05 -22.60
CA GLY A 668 6.88 19.96 -22.58
C GLY A 668 6.31 18.59 -22.21
N THR A 669 5.00 18.43 -22.21
CA THR A 669 4.31 17.13 -22.14
C THR A 669 3.71 16.78 -23.50
N TYR A 670 3.59 15.48 -23.78
CA TYR A 670 3.18 15.02 -25.11
C TYR A 670 2.08 13.95 -24.99
N PRO A 671 1.14 13.92 -25.96
CA PRO A 671 0.09 12.91 -26.00
C PRO A 671 0.65 11.49 -26.06
N VAL A 672 -0.09 10.54 -25.47
CA VAL A 672 0.27 9.12 -25.49
C VAL A 672 0.51 8.60 -26.91
N ALA A 673 -0.34 9.02 -27.86
CA ALA A 673 -0.22 8.63 -29.28
C ALA A 673 1.13 9.05 -29.89
N ASP A 674 1.59 10.28 -29.60
CA ASP A 674 2.87 10.78 -30.13
C ASP A 674 4.06 10.05 -29.49
N LYS A 675 3.99 9.75 -28.19
CA LYS A 675 4.98 8.94 -27.49
C LYS A 675 5.03 7.52 -28.02
N LEU A 676 3.88 6.91 -28.28
CA LEU A 676 3.81 5.56 -28.85
C LEU A 676 4.39 5.51 -30.27
N ALA A 677 4.06 6.49 -31.09
CA ALA A 677 4.64 6.63 -32.44
C ALA A 677 6.19 6.75 -32.37
N ALA A 678 6.68 7.61 -31.49
CA ALA A 678 8.11 7.76 -31.27
C ALA A 678 8.77 6.47 -30.75
N ALA A 679 8.16 5.77 -29.79
CA ALA A 679 8.69 4.53 -29.21
C ALA A 679 8.85 3.40 -30.26
N ARG A 680 7.98 3.36 -31.26
CA ARG A 680 8.08 2.38 -32.36
C ARG A 680 9.29 2.61 -33.26
N GLU A 681 9.76 3.83 -33.36
CA GLU A 681 10.83 4.22 -34.30
C GLU A 681 12.21 4.42 -33.69
N VAL A 682 12.31 4.68 -32.36
CA VAL A 682 13.60 4.92 -31.71
C VAL A 682 14.51 3.71 -31.81
N THR A 683 15.82 3.98 -31.96
CA THR A 683 16.84 2.98 -32.09
C THR A 683 17.84 3.00 -30.95
N LEU A 684 18.60 1.91 -30.77
CA LEU A 684 19.64 1.83 -29.75
C LEU A 684 20.75 2.88 -29.96
N ASP A 685 21.14 3.16 -31.22
CA ASP A 685 22.19 4.14 -31.52
C ASP A 685 21.73 5.57 -31.19
N GLU A 686 20.45 5.89 -31.40
CA GLU A 686 19.87 7.16 -30.96
C GLU A 686 19.87 7.26 -29.43
N LEU A 687 19.50 6.18 -28.69
CA LEU A 687 19.54 6.17 -27.24
C LEU A 687 20.95 6.45 -26.71
N LYS A 688 21.97 5.82 -27.29
CA LYS A 688 23.39 6.06 -26.95
C LYS A 688 23.83 7.50 -27.25
N ALA A 689 23.40 8.04 -28.38
CA ALA A 689 23.68 9.43 -28.76
C ALA A 689 22.97 10.41 -27.80
N PHE A 690 21.70 10.14 -27.49
CA PHE A 690 20.90 10.95 -26.57
C PHE A 690 21.50 10.99 -25.16
N GLY A 691 21.93 9.84 -24.61
CA GLY A 691 22.59 9.77 -23.31
C GLY A 691 23.84 10.64 -23.22
N ARG A 692 24.65 10.71 -24.27
CA ARG A 692 25.83 11.60 -24.35
C ARG A 692 25.44 13.08 -24.43
N GLU A 693 24.42 13.41 -25.22
CA GLU A 693 23.95 14.79 -25.38
C GLU A 693 23.30 15.34 -24.12
N LEU A 694 22.50 14.51 -23.45
CA LEU A 694 21.77 14.88 -22.22
C LEU A 694 22.69 15.46 -21.15
N VAL A 695 23.86 14.86 -20.97
CA VAL A 695 24.84 15.29 -19.99
C VAL A 695 25.81 16.38 -20.49
N ARG A 696 25.83 16.66 -21.77
CA ARG A 696 26.71 17.67 -22.36
C ARG A 696 26.30 19.10 -22.03
N GLN A 697 25.00 19.37 -22.02
CA GLN A 697 24.43 20.68 -21.73
C GLN A 697 23.46 20.53 -20.52
N THR A 698 23.98 20.83 -19.33
CA THR A 698 23.19 20.68 -18.09
C THR A 698 23.26 21.92 -17.22
N ASP A 699 22.22 22.08 -16.39
CA ASP A 699 22.17 22.98 -15.26
C ASP A 699 22.05 22.11 -13.99
N PRO A 700 23.19 21.60 -13.46
CA PRO A 700 23.18 20.61 -12.39
C PRO A 700 23.00 21.26 -11.03
N VAL A 701 22.19 20.64 -10.19
CA VAL A 701 21.98 21.04 -8.79
C VAL A 701 22.04 19.80 -7.93
N MET A 702 22.75 19.88 -6.81
CA MET A 702 22.78 18.85 -5.77
C MET A 702 22.22 19.40 -4.46
N LEU A 703 21.38 18.61 -3.79
CA LEU A 703 20.97 18.82 -2.41
C LEU A 703 21.39 17.60 -1.59
N ALA A 704 22.14 17.84 -0.52
CA ALA A 704 22.41 16.85 0.52
C ALA A 704 21.66 17.24 1.80
N HIS A 705 20.78 16.37 2.28
CA HIS A 705 19.86 16.65 3.38
C HIS A 705 19.85 15.50 4.38
N GLY A 706 19.77 15.81 5.68
CA GLY A 706 19.63 14.82 6.75
C GLY A 706 20.88 14.64 7.60
N ASN A 707 21.20 13.42 8.01
CA ASN A 707 22.33 13.09 8.89
C ASN A 707 23.66 13.07 8.12
N LEU A 708 24.12 14.23 7.66
CA LEU A 708 25.36 14.43 6.93
C LEU A 708 26.12 15.67 7.43
N THR A 709 27.46 15.67 7.27
CA THR A 709 28.28 16.85 7.46
C THR A 709 28.40 17.65 6.16
N GLU A 710 28.73 18.95 6.25
CA GLU A 710 29.09 19.77 5.08
C GLU A 710 30.25 19.16 4.28
N ALA A 711 31.26 18.65 5.00
CA ALA A 711 32.41 17.98 4.35
C ALA A 711 31.99 16.76 3.54
N SER A 712 31.01 15.97 4.04
CA SER A 712 30.44 14.84 3.31
C SER A 712 29.70 15.30 2.06
N ALA A 713 28.89 16.36 2.16
CA ALA A 713 28.18 16.96 1.03
C ALA A 713 29.13 17.44 -0.07
N LEU A 714 30.19 18.17 0.33
CA LEU A 714 31.23 18.65 -0.60
C LEU A 714 32.02 17.49 -1.25
N ASN A 715 32.25 16.40 -0.51
CA ASN A 715 32.91 15.22 -1.08
C ASN A 715 32.04 14.54 -2.14
N LEU A 716 30.74 14.39 -1.88
CA LEU A 716 29.79 13.88 -2.87
C LEU A 716 29.73 14.79 -4.10
N ALA A 717 29.71 16.11 -3.92
CA ALA A 717 29.72 17.06 -5.04
C ALA A 717 30.96 16.93 -5.91
N ARG A 718 32.15 16.72 -5.32
CA ARG A 718 33.40 16.46 -6.09
C ARG A 718 33.29 15.16 -6.91
N GLN A 719 32.65 14.13 -6.39
CA GLN A 719 32.41 12.89 -7.12
C GLN A 719 31.45 13.10 -8.30
N VAL A 720 30.34 13.81 -8.08
CA VAL A 720 29.39 14.17 -9.14
C VAL A 720 30.11 14.93 -10.26
N LYS A 721 30.89 15.97 -9.89
CA LYS A 721 31.67 16.71 -10.86
C LYS A 721 32.59 15.80 -11.65
N ALA A 722 33.46 15.05 -11.00
CA ALA A 722 34.50 14.25 -11.65
C ALA A 722 33.92 13.15 -12.58
N MET A 723 32.75 12.59 -12.24
CA MET A 723 32.20 11.43 -12.95
C MET A 723 31.18 11.81 -14.00
N VAL A 724 30.46 12.92 -13.84
CA VAL A 724 29.33 13.27 -14.71
C VAL A 724 29.52 14.62 -15.39
N LEU A 725 30.19 15.58 -14.77
CA LEU A 725 30.21 16.96 -15.26
C LEU A 725 31.56 17.41 -15.82
N ASP A 726 32.60 16.59 -15.81
CA ASP A 726 33.93 16.98 -16.27
C ASP A 726 33.94 17.37 -17.77
N GLY A 727 34.45 18.59 -18.08
CA GLY A 727 34.47 19.15 -19.41
C GLY A 727 33.13 19.57 -20.03
N ARG A 728 32.10 19.85 -19.22
CA ARG A 728 30.75 20.17 -19.70
C ARG A 728 30.40 21.64 -19.51
N GLU A 729 29.51 22.13 -20.38
CA GLU A 729 29.03 23.51 -20.34
C GLU A 729 27.73 23.61 -19.49
N ARG A 730 27.68 24.59 -18.60
CA ARG A 730 26.45 24.93 -17.90
C ARG A 730 25.46 25.60 -18.87
N THR A 731 24.22 25.17 -18.86
CA THR A 731 23.12 25.79 -19.58
C THR A 731 21.97 26.12 -18.63
N THR A 732 21.26 27.21 -18.88
CA THR A 732 20.05 27.54 -18.07
C THR A 732 18.85 26.79 -18.62
N VAL A 733 18.11 26.17 -17.73
CA VAL A 733 16.86 25.47 -18.05
C VAL A 733 15.69 26.16 -17.35
N GLU A 734 14.84 26.76 -18.13
CA GLU A 734 13.65 27.45 -17.61
C GLU A 734 12.67 26.43 -17.00
N ARG A 735 11.80 26.94 -16.11
CA ARG A 735 10.68 26.15 -15.56
C ARG A 735 9.64 25.93 -16.66
N SER A 736 9.02 24.76 -16.67
CA SER A 736 7.83 24.51 -17.50
C SER A 736 6.70 25.40 -17.02
N ASN A 737 5.91 25.89 -17.95
CA ASN A 737 4.77 26.75 -17.66
C ASN A 737 3.46 25.99 -17.84
N ILE A 738 2.42 26.48 -17.16
CA ILE A 738 1.04 26.08 -17.41
C ILE A 738 0.44 27.07 -18.38
N ARG A 739 -0.20 26.53 -19.41
CA ARG A 739 -0.96 27.34 -20.35
C ARG A 739 -2.21 27.90 -19.68
N GLN A 740 -2.35 29.20 -19.68
CA GLN A 740 -3.57 29.86 -19.20
C GLN A 740 -4.74 29.60 -20.16
N LEU A 741 -5.85 29.14 -19.59
CA LEU A 741 -7.08 28.98 -20.36
C LEU A 741 -7.69 30.34 -20.69
N PRO A 742 -8.27 30.50 -21.88
CA PRO A 742 -9.01 31.74 -22.22
C PRO A 742 -10.25 31.87 -21.32
N GLU A 743 -10.72 33.10 -21.14
CA GLU A 743 -12.01 33.36 -20.48
C GLU A 743 -13.15 32.62 -21.19
N GLY A 744 -14.07 32.07 -20.40
CA GLY A 744 -15.22 31.31 -20.88
C GLY A 744 -14.98 29.78 -20.81
N GLN A 745 -15.72 29.05 -21.64
CA GLN A 745 -15.68 27.57 -21.63
C GLN A 745 -14.92 27.04 -22.83
N THR A 746 -13.95 26.20 -22.58
CA THR A 746 -13.29 25.35 -23.59
C THR A 746 -13.71 23.90 -23.37
N ARG A 747 -14.22 23.25 -24.41
CA ARG A 747 -14.67 21.85 -24.35
C ARG A 747 -13.78 20.97 -25.20
N ALA A 748 -13.40 19.83 -24.66
CA ALA A 748 -12.73 18.74 -25.36
C ALA A 748 -13.54 17.45 -25.22
N VAL A 749 -13.59 16.66 -26.28
CA VAL A 749 -14.25 15.36 -26.30
C VAL A 749 -13.19 14.31 -26.61
N LEU A 750 -13.04 13.33 -25.71
CA LEU A 750 -12.16 12.18 -25.88
C LEU A 750 -13.00 10.96 -26.22
N TYR A 751 -12.61 10.24 -27.24
CA TYR A 751 -13.20 8.94 -27.57
C TYR A 751 -12.34 7.85 -26.91
N VAL A 752 -12.91 7.16 -25.93
CA VAL A 752 -12.24 6.14 -25.14
C VAL A 752 -12.83 4.75 -25.39
N ALA A 753 -12.01 3.71 -25.35
CA ALA A 753 -12.43 2.33 -25.51
C ALA A 753 -13.00 1.77 -24.18
N HIS A 754 -13.98 2.47 -23.61
CA HIS A 754 -14.65 2.12 -22.35
C HIS A 754 -16.17 2.34 -22.49
N GLN A 755 -16.98 1.57 -21.75
CA GLN A 755 -18.44 1.71 -21.81
C GLN A 755 -18.92 2.90 -20.99
N ASP A 756 -18.20 3.24 -19.90
CA ASP A 756 -18.56 4.36 -19.06
C ASP A 756 -18.18 5.71 -19.69
N THR A 757 -18.87 6.72 -19.24
CA THR A 757 -18.55 8.13 -19.53
C THR A 757 -17.71 8.70 -18.39
N GLY A 758 -16.58 9.34 -18.72
CA GLY A 758 -15.82 10.17 -17.81
C GLY A 758 -16.03 11.65 -18.09
N TYR A 759 -16.24 12.45 -17.07
CA TYR A 759 -16.39 13.89 -17.14
C TYR A 759 -15.48 14.58 -16.13
N THR A 760 -14.82 15.65 -16.55
CA THR A 760 -14.02 16.50 -15.67
C THR A 760 -14.25 17.96 -16.04
N LEU A 761 -14.83 18.75 -15.13
CA LEU A 761 -14.80 20.20 -15.19
C LEU A 761 -13.57 20.70 -14.45
N TYR A 762 -12.70 21.40 -15.15
CA TYR A 762 -11.46 21.98 -14.64
C TYR A 762 -11.57 23.50 -14.62
N LEU A 763 -11.55 24.10 -13.45
CA LEU A 763 -11.63 25.55 -13.24
C LEU A 763 -10.26 26.07 -12.80
N GLN A 764 -9.54 26.78 -13.67
CA GLN A 764 -8.17 27.24 -13.45
C GLN A 764 -8.18 28.57 -12.68
N GLY A 765 -7.27 28.69 -11.70
CA GLY A 765 -6.99 29.93 -11.00
C GLY A 765 -6.17 30.92 -11.85
N ASN A 766 -6.17 32.17 -11.44
CA ASN A 766 -5.59 33.25 -12.20
C ASN A 766 -4.08 33.43 -12.00
N ASP A 767 -3.55 33.00 -10.85
CA ASP A 767 -2.14 33.15 -10.50
C ASP A 767 -1.65 32.00 -9.60
N THR A 768 -0.36 32.00 -9.27
CA THR A 768 0.32 30.98 -8.46
C THR A 768 0.58 31.44 -7.00
N SER A 769 -0.07 32.53 -6.56
CA SER A 769 0.10 33.03 -5.20
C SER A 769 -0.38 32.04 -4.15
N TYR A 770 0.20 32.10 -2.95
CA TYR A 770 -0.27 31.29 -1.84
C TYR A 770 -1.74 31.59 -1.48
N GLU A 771 -2.18 32.81 -1.64
CA GLU A 771 -3.55 33.24 -1.39
C GLU A 771 -4.53 32.55 -2.36
N GLU A 772 -4.24 32.57 -3.65
CA GLU A 772 -5.07 31.91 -4.66
C GLU A 772 -5.09 30.41 -4.49
N ARG A 773 -3.94 29.79 -4.22
CA ARG A 773 -3.83 28.36 -3.91
C ARG A 773 -4.64 27.98 -2.66
N ALA A 774 -4.61 28.80 -1.61
CA ALA A 774 -5.39 28.59 -0.40
C ALA A 774 -6.90 28.69 -0.68
N ARG A 775 -7.33 29.69 -1.46
CA ARG A 775 -8.74 29.86 -1.88
C ARG A 775 -9.27 28.61 -2.60
N PHE A 776 -8.52 28.08 -3.57
CA PHE A 776 -8.93 26.88 -4.32
C PHE A 776 -8.97 25.63 -3.45
N ARG A 777 -8.06 25.47 -2.49
CA ARG A 777 -8.09 24.37 -1.53
C ARG A 777 -9.30 24.46 -0.60
N LEU A 778 -9.59 25.66 -0.10
CA LEU A 778 -10.77 25.90 0.73
C LEU A 778 -12.06 25.64 -0.06
N LEU A 779 -12.14 26.17 -1.29
CA LEU A 779 -13.28 25.94 -2.17
C LEU A 779 -13.50 24.45 -2.45
N ALA A 780 -12.43 23.70 -2.73
CA ALA A 780 -12.52 22.25 -2.94
C ALA A 780 -13.05 21.52 -1.69
N GLN A 781 -12.65 21.94 -0.51
CA GLN A 781 -13.15 21.38 0.76
C GLN A 781 -14.64 21.70 0.96
N ILE A 782 -15.05 22.92 0.74
CA ILE A 782 -16.45 23.35 0.93
C ILE A 782 -17.38 22.65 -0.08
N VAL A 783 -16.96 22.54 -1.35
CA VAL A 783 -17.81 21.98 -2.43
C VAL A 783 -17.85 20.44 -2.41
N SER A 784 -16.89 19.77 -1.79
CA SER A 784 -16.71 18.30 -1.91
C SER A 784 -17.94 17.52 -1.45
N SER A 785 -18.49 17.81 -0.27
CA SER A 785 -19.65 17.09 0.27
C SER A 785 -20.96 17.45 -0.47
N PRO A 786 -21.30 18.71 -0.73
CA PRO A 786 -22.49 19.04 -1.51
C PRO A 786 -22.47 18.46 -2.92
N PHE A 787 -21.33 18.48 -3.60
CA PHE A 787 -21.17 17.90 -4.93
C PHE A 787 -21.41 16.39 -4.94
N TYR A 788 -20.80 15.69 -3.98
CA TYR A 788 -20.99 14.25 -3.83
C TYR A 788 -22.46 13.90 -3.53
N GLU A 789 -23.10 14.62 -2.60
CA GLU A 789 -24.50 14.39 -2.20
C GLU A 789 -25.44 14.60 -3.38
N GLU A 790 -25.29 15.71 -4.10
CA GLU A 790 -26.18 16.04 -5.21
C GLU A 790 -25.98 15.09 -6.40
N ILE A 791 -24.74 14.87 -6.84
CA ILE A 791 -24.48 14.11 -8.09
C ILE A 791 -24.54 12.60 -7.87
N ARG A 792 -23.97 12.10 -6.75
CA ARG A 792 -23.94 10.65 -6.50
C ARG A 792 -25.19 10.16 -5.77
N THR A 793 -25.59 10.84 -4.70
CA THR A 793 -26.64 10.35 -3.81
C THR A 793 -28.02 10.69 -4.33
N THR A 794 -28.27 11.97 -4.63
CA THR A 794 -29.58 12.47 -5.04
C THR A 794 -29.90 12.13 -6.49
N ARG A 795 -29.00 12.46 -7.41
CA ARG A 795 -29.21 12.23 -8.87
C ARG A 795 -28.75 10.85 -9.35
N GLN A 796 -27.92 10.17 -8.58
CA GLN A 796 -27.39 8.83 -8.91
C GLN A 796 -26.70 8.77 -10.28
N LEU A 797 -26.04 9.87 -10.69
CA LEU A 797 -25.47 10.02 -12.03
C LEU A 797 -24.11 9.32 -12.21
N GLY A 798 -23.43 8.91 -11.13
CA GLY A 798 -22.13 8.28 -11.26
C GLY A 798 -21.70 7.61 -9.97
N TYR A 799 -20.78 6.64 -10.09
CA TYR A 799 -20.21 5.92 -8.96
C TYR A 799 -18.84 6.50 -8.53
N ILE A 800 -18.11 7.18 -9.43
CA ILE A 800 -16.97 8.02 -9.10
C ILE A 800 -17.45 9.46 -9.20
N VAL A 801 -17.57 10.12 -8.05
CA VAL A 801 -17.97 11.54 -7.95
C VAL A 801 -17.13 12.18 -6.87
N TYR A 802 -16.35 13.19 -7.22
CA TYR A 802 -15.60 13.97 -6.25
C TYR A 802 -15.24 15.36 -6.76
N ALA A 803 -15.05 16.29 -5.82
CA ALA A 803 -14.43 17.57 -6.06
C ALA A 803 -13.04 17.57 -5.43
N THR A 804 -12.05 18.17 -6.09
CA THR A 804 -10.68 18.21 -5.61
C THR A 804 -9.97 19.50 -6.04
N ALA A 805 -9.02 19.94 -5.19
CA ALA A 805 -8.05 20.93 -5.64
C ALA A 805 -7.09 20.26 -6.63
N PHE A 806 -7.09 20.73 -7.86
CA PHE A 806 -6.32 20.18 -8.97
C PHE A 806 -5.17 21.12 -9.32
N GLU A 807 -4.15 21.14 -8.46
CA GLU A 807 -3.00 22.03 -8.63
C GLU A 807 -1.96 21.43 -9.58
N MET A 808 -1.50 22.19 -10.59
CA MET A 808 -0.44 21.81 -11.50
C MET A 808 0.66 22.88 -11.53
N LEU A 809 1.91 22.53 -11.27
CA LEU A 809 3.07 23.44 -11.25
C LEU A 809 2.77 24.78 -10.53
N GLU A 810 2.20 24.70 -9.32
CA GLU A 810 1.80 25.85 -8.48
C GLU A 810 0.56 26.62 -8.99
N THR A 811 0.03 26.33 -10.19
CA THR A 811 -1.23 26.92 -10.67
C THR A 811 -2.40 26.17 -10.05
N PRO A 812 -3.23 26.81 -9.21
CA PRO A 812 -4.35 26.15 -8.56
C PRO A 812 -5.51 25.95 -9.53
N ALA A 813 -6.31 24.93 -9.28
CA ALA A 813 -7.57 24.70 -9.97
C ALA A 813 -8.53 23.90 -9.09
N LEU A 814 -9.83 23.98 -9.43
CA LEU A 814 -10.86 23.08 -8.92
C LEU A 814 -11.23 22.07 -10.00
N GLY A 815 -11.19 20.77 -9.65
CA GLY A 815 -11.68 19.70 -10.49
C GLY A 815 -13.00 19.14 -9.95
N LEU A 816 -14.07 19.13 -10.76
CA LEU A 816 -15.30 18.37 -10.49
C LEU A 816 -15.32 17.17 -11.43
N VAL A 817 -15.28 15.97 -10.84
CA VAL A 817 -15.03 14.72 -11.57
C VAL A 817 -16.21 13.77 -11.40
N VAL A 818 -16.68 13.19 -12.52
CA VAL A 818 -17.76 12.21 -12.53
C VAL A 818 -17.44 11.08 -13.51
N GLN A 819 -17.65 9.83 -13.08
CA GLN A 819 -17.68 8.67 -13.98
C GLN A 819 -19.00 7.92 -13.81
N SER A 820 -19.65 7.65 -14.93
CA SER A 820 -20.98 7.05 -14.98
C SER A 820 -21.02 5.85 -15.91
N PRO A 821 -21.67 4.76 -15.51
CA PRO A 821 -21.92 3.63 -16.40
C PRO A 821 -23.14 3.84 -17.31
N GLU A 822 -24.03 4.78 -16.98
CA GLU A 822 -25.34 4.96 -17.63
C GLU A 822 -25.54 6.37 -18.25
N ALA A 823 -25.09 7.43 -17.56
CA ALA A 823 -25.26 8.79 -18.04
C ALA A 823 -24.20 9.16 -19.08
N ASP A 824 -24.64 9.82 -20.14
CA ASP A 824 -23.74 10.38 -21.14
C ASP A 824 -23.09 11.71 -20.68
N ALA A 825 -22.07 12.15 -21.40
CA ALA A 825 -21.31 13.35 -21.03
C ALA A 825 -22.19 14.62 -21.02
N GLN A 826 -23.24 14.68 -21.82
CA GLN A 826 -24.14 15.84 -21.88
C GLN A 826 -25.05 15.90 -20.65
N ALA A 827 -25.58 14.75 -20.21
CA ALA A 827 -26.42 14.67 -19.02
C ALA A 827 -25.62 15.03 -17.77
N ILE A 828 -24.38 14.52 -17.70
CA ILE A 828 -23.46 14.85 -16.58
C ILE A 828 -23.11 16.34 -16.59
N ASP A 829 -22.77 16.92 -17.77
CA ASP A 829 -22.44 18.34 -17.90
C ASP A 829 -23.61 19.23 -17.43
N GLN A 830 -24.84 18.92 -17.87
CA GLN A 830 -26.05 19.65 -17.43
C GLN A 830 -26.25 19.59 -15.91
N ALA A 831 -26.04 18.42 -15.30
CA ALA A 831 -26.19 18.25 -13.86
C ALA A 831 -25.10 19.01 -13.09
N VAL A 832 -23.86 18.96 -13.54
CA VAL A 832 -22.73 19.68 -12.94
C VAL A 832 -22.90 21.20 -13.08
N GLN A 833 -23.36 21.68 -14.22
CA GLN A 833 -23.66 23.12 -14.43
C GLN A 833 -24.82 23.60 -13.54
N ALA A 834 -25.89 22.79 -13.42
CA ALA A 834 -27.00 23.10 -12.50
C ALA A 834 -26.53 23.16 -11.05
N PHE A 835 -25.79 22.16 -10.62
CA PHE A 835 -25.18 22.14 -9.28
C PHE A 835 -24.30 23.38 -9.04
N SER A 836 -23.44 23.74 -10.00
CA SER A 836 -22.52 24.87 -9.85
C SER A 836 -23.29 26.19 -9.70
N ALA A 837 -24.38 26.38 -10.46
CA ALA A 837 -25.22 27.58 -10.34
C ALA A 837 -25.96 27.68 -9.02
N ASP A 838 -26.52 26.56 -8.53
CA ASP A 838 -27.18 26.47 -7.23
C ASP A 838 -26.20 26.68 -6.08
N PHE A 839 -25.01 26.13 -6.18
CA PHE A 839 -23.97 26.22 -5.17
C PHE A 839 -23.35 27.63 -5.08
N GLU A 840 -23.23 28.37 -6.22
CA GLU A 840 -22.79 29.76 -6.23
C GLU A 840 -23.75 30.64 -5.38
N GLY A 841 -25.07 30.38 -5.48
CA GLY A 841 -26.06 31.03 -4.63
C GLY A 841 -25.86 30.73 -3.13
N GLN A 842 -25.57 29.50 -2.80
CA GLN A 842 -25.31 29.07 -1.40
C GLN A 842 -23.99 29.66 -0.85
N LEU A 843 -22.93 29.73 -1.66
CA LEU A 843 -21.67 30.35 -1.25
C LEU A 843 -21.83 31.84 -0.92
N ALA A 844 -22.72 32.55 -1.62
CA ALA A 844 -22.99 33.95 -1.36
C ALA A 844 -23.73 34.20 -0.02
N GLU A 845 -24.31 33.14 0.57
CA GLU A 845 -25.00 33.17 1.87
C GLU A 845 -24.14 32.69 3.04
N LEU A 846 -22.92 32.13 2.76
CA LEU A 846 -21.96 31.79 3.78
C LEU A 846 -21.25 33.05 4.31
N ASP A 847 -21.38 33.33 5.62
CA ASP A 847 -20.73 34.45 6.31
C ASP A 847 -19.21 34.30 6.39
#